data_bad9e629a6ddf3811cb739250c982de1
#
_entry.id   bad9e629a6ddf3811cb739250c982de1
#
_cell.length_a   1.000
_cell.length_b   1.000
_cell.length_c   1.000
_cell.angle_alpha   90.00
_cell.angle_beta   90.00
_cell.angle_gamma   90.00
#
_symmetry.space_group_name_H-M   'P 1'
#
loop_
_entity.id
_entity.type
_entity.pdbx_description
1 polymer ?
#
loop_
_entity_poly.entity_id
_entity_poly.type
_entity_poly.pdbx_seq_one_letter_code
_entity_poly.pdbx_strand_id
1 'polypeptide(L)'
;MKRLLLCIVCCCCTLLLLATTTNRNALAAFKLSNISERQNTNTVYTSTSEFPLDNMYAIYGLSISGHSQLHSDTSLVRVLLIDNQGKSYLVYEDFYLTASNMAFQDMAFETAYLDSVVPNQLKIIIRDATFYLNDIAYDYADETPTRNSMSDRKALAKQQQQTQEEYMIDRWNEYNEVNNEYWFAGKTAFSSLSYEEKKIIFGATDDAYQLDGFEYYVGGIYVMRSYDNTSDNRIIDDSITIVPLPSYNTFAEAFDWRNRHGRNWMTSVKNQNEPINPSSIGNGGCWAFTTCAAVEAGLNLQFNQLLDYDLSEQELGSCSNGHLNQSGWNHYKALEYIKNTGVVTEECMPFQNDDRIPCSDKCDNPQDMITITSYKQIVTSEDTLKYYLINFGPFGGEVHNGWHHAMCLCGYGIIRAGDSVMYMPKDETPIEKHIMEGDPLIGKTYWIYKNSAGLNNKDDFDGYFCVIFEKSTAQSQHHIIDSNISSLVYNTTDIVCEDRDGDGFYFWGLGEKPAHCPSCAPDIPDGDDSNPNLTAMNEYGQFLPTLTQTEQIIFTDTLWNANDTLCGNVYIQNNATLTINNASITLHPLSHILVEGGATLIVDNGMIVNAEIVVKAGGNLIIRNNGIVQQGEDDNVDIQLGGTLQILSGEIRAFE
;
A
#
# COMPACT_ATOMS: atom_id res chain seq x y z
N MET A 1 47.68 -5.31 -17.42
CA MET A 1 46.35 -5.86 -17.16
C MET A 1 46.13 -6.37 -15.74
N LYS A 2 47.01 -7.08 -15.08
CA LYS A 2 46.79 -7.59 -13.69
C LYS A 2 46.79 -6.47 -12.59
N ARG A 3 47.43 -5.33 -12.79
CA ARG A 3 47.41 -4.20 -11.82
C ARG A 3 46.18 -3.28 -11.97
N LEU A 4 45.51 -3.28 -13.11
CA LEU A 4 44.25 -2.51 -13.28
C LEU A 4 43.04 -3.24 -12.66
N LEU A 5 43.05 -4.59 -12.67
CA LEU A 5 41.99 -5.39 -12.07
C LEU A 5 41.98 -5.29 -10.54
N LEU A 6 43.16 -5.10 -9.93
CA LEU A 6 43.28 -4.98 -8.46
C LEU A 6 42.75 -3.62 -7.94
N CYS A 7 42.83 -2.56 -8.73
CA CYS A 7 42.26 -1.26 -8.37
C CYS A 7 40.73 -1.21 -8.51
N ILE A 8 40.14 -1.91 -9.47
CA ILE A 8 38.68 -1.97 -9.64
C ILE A 8 38.04 -2.78 -8.51
N VAL A 9 38.65 -3.89 -8.11
CA VAL A 9 38.18 -4.70 -6.99
C VAL A 9 38.32 -3.93 -5.66
N CYS A 10 39.39 -3.12 -5.50
CA CYS A 10 39.57 -2.30 -4.29
C CYS A 10 38.60 -1.10 -4.25
N CYS A 11 38.23 -0.48 -5.39
CA CYS A 11 37.20 0.57 -5.45
C CYS A 11 35.78 0.01 -5.22
N CYS A 12 35.45 -1.15 -5.74
CA CYS A 12 34.16 -1.78 -5.45
C CYS A 12 34.04 -2.20 -3.98
N CYS A 13 35.11 -2.73 -3.38
CA CYS A 13 35.11 -3.02 -1.93
C CYS A 13 35.02 -1.78 -1.05
N THR A 14 35.57 -0.63 -1.47
CA THR A 14 35.44 0.64 -0.73
C THR A 14 34.08 1.29 -0.95
N LEU A 15 33.43 1.13 -2.10
CA LEU A 15 32.06 1.57 -2.33
C LEU A 15 31.05 0.68 -1.58
N LEU A 16 31.23 -0.63 -1.52
CA LEU A 16 30.43 -1.51 -0.65
C LEU A 16 30.65 -1.21 0.86
N LEU A 17 31.87 -0.88 1.27
CA LEU A 17 32.15 -0.47 2.65
C LEU A 17 31.59 0.93 2.95
N LEU A 18 31.48 1.83 1.99
CA LEU A 18 30.84 3.14 2.14
C LEU A 18 29.31 3.04 2.16
N ALA A 19 28.69 2.17 1.37
CA ALA A 19 27.26 1.88 1.44
C ALA A 19 26.88 1.24 2.80
N THR A 20 27.69 0.31 3.31
CA THR A 20 27.48 -0.26 4.66
C THR A 20 27.77 0.73 5.80
N THR A 21 28.56 1.79 5.58
CA THR A 21 28.82 2.82 6.60
C THR A 21 27.76 3.91 6.64
N THR A 22 27.09 4.22 5.55
CA THR A 22 25.96 5.17 5.53
C THR A 22 24.72 4.57 6.22
N ASN A 23 24.42 3.29 6.03
CA ASN A 23 23.34 2.61 6.77
C ASN A 23 23.64 2.43 8.27
N ARG A 24 24.91 2.34 8.69
CA ARG A 24 25.28 2.33 10.12
C ARG A 24 25.00 3.66 10.83
N ASN A 25 24.98 4.78 10.11
CA ASN A 25 24.66 6.08 10.70
C ASN A 25 23.14 6.28 10.89
N ALA A 26 22.28 5.60 10.14
CA ALA A 26 20.84 5.62 10.38
C ALA A 26 20.48 4.90 11.69
N LEU A 27 21.09 3.75 11.99
CA LEU A 27 20.95 3.10 13.30
C LEU A 27 21.37 3.99 14.48
N ALA A 28 22.33 4.90 14.27
CA ALA A 28 22.75 5.85 15.30
C ALA A 28 21.68 6.90 15.67
N ALA A 29 20.64 7.05 14.85
CA ALA A 29 19.54 7.99 15.10
C ALA A 29 18.53 7.52 16.16
N PHE A 30 18.57 6.25 16.54
CA PHE A 30 17.65 5.61 17.50
C PHE A 30 18.28 5.43 18.88
N LYS A 31 19.11 6.35 19.32
CA LYS A 31 19.68 6.30 20.67
C LYS A 31 18.83 7.07 21.64
N LEU A 32 18.65 6.51 22.83
CA LEU A 32 18.08 7.25 23.94
C LEU A 32 18.97 8.46 24.27
N SER A 33 18.39 9.65 24.23
CA SER A 33 19.15 10.91 24.42
C SER A 33 19.42 11.24 25.88
N ASN A 34 18.54 10.80 26.79
CA ASN A 34 18.66 11.01 28.23
C ASN A 34 18.67 9.66 28.93
N ILE A 35 19.73 9.40 29.70
CA ILE A 35 19.86 8.18 30.50
C ILE A 35 20.00 8.60 31.96
N SER A 36 18.98 8.26 32.74
CA SER A 36 18.93 8.54 34.18
C SER A 36 19.53 7.40 35.01
N GLU A 37 19.33 6.17 34.54
CA GLU A 37 19.81 4.95 35.19
C GLU A 37 20.23 3.90 34.19
N ARG A 38 21.19 3.04 34.55
CA ARG A 38 21.64 1.90 33.72
C ARG A 38 21.77 0.64 34.57
N GLN A 39 21.18 -0.43 34.08
CA GLN A 39 21.25 -1.76 34.68
C GLN A 39 22.08 -2.69 33.80
N ASN A 40 23.19 -3.25 34.33
CA ASN A 40 23.98 -4.25 33.64
C ASN A 40 23.33 -5.63 33.76
N THR A 41 23.14 -6.32 32.64
CA THR A 41 22.52 -7.65 32.56
C THR A 41 23.50 -8.72 32.16
N ASN A 42 24.31 -8.49 31.12
CA ASN A 42 25.31 -9.42 30.56
C ASN A 42 24.72 -10.82 30.32
N THR A 43 23.52 -10.89 29.76
CA THR A 43 22.78 -12.14 29.53
C THR A 43 22.81 -12.51 28.06
N VAL A 44 22.87 -13.82 27.77
CA VAL A 44 22.88 -14.36 26.41
C VAL A 44 21.59 -15.16 26.18
N TYR A 45 20.95 -14.92 25.06
CA TYR A 45 19.74 -15.59 24.65
C TYR A 45 19.95 -16.29 23.31
N THR A 46 19.50 -17.54 23.21
CA THR A 46 19.51 -18.37 21.99
C THR A 46 18.11 -18.87 21.63
N SER A 47 17.12 -18.50 22.40
CA SER A 47 15.72 -18.82 22.18
C SER A 47 14.84 -17.71 22.73
N THR A 48 13.61 -17.64 22.27
CA THR A 48 12.60 -16.70 22.77
C THR A 48 12.47 -16.81 24.29
N SER A 49 12.54 -15.68 24.98
CA SER A 49 12.65 -15.58 26.43
C SER A 49 12.01 -14.28 26.95
N GLU A 50 11.70 -14.26 28.24
CA GLU A 50 11.23 -13.08 28.95
C GLU A 50 12.27 -12.65 29.99
N PHE A 51 12.49 -11.36 30.11
CA PHE A 51 13.37 -10.77 31.11
C PHE A 51 12.53 -9.81 31.98
N PRO A 52 12.24 -10.16 33.25
CA PRO A 52 11.47 -9.33 34.15
C PRO A 52 12.23 -8.04 34.48
N LEU A 53 11.52 -6.93 34.54
CA LEU A 53 12.06 -5.63 34.92
C LEU A 53 11.57 -5.31 36.34
N ASP A 54 12.47 -5.27 37.30
CA ASP A 54 12.15 -5.00 38.71
C ASP A 54 11.83 -3.51 39.00
N ASN A 55 11.50 -2.76 37.97
CA ASN A 55 11.27 -1.34 38.07
C ASN A 55 9.79 -1.01 38.31
N MET A 56 9.49 -0.36 39.43
CA MET A 56 8.14 0.07 39.81
C MET A 56 7.84 1.54 39.45
N TYR A 57 8.80 2.26 38.88
CA TYR A 57 8.63 3.67 38.54
C TYR A 57 8.27 3.84 37.07
N ALA A 58 7.51 4.89 36.79
CA ALA A 58 7.20 5.27 35.43
C ALA A 58 8.45 5.80 34.72
N ILE A 59 8.65 5.38 33.48
CA ILE A 59 9.76 5.80 32.61
C ILE A 59 9.25 6.58 31.41
N TYR A 60 10.10 7.41 30.85
CA TYR A 60 9.87 8.19 29.63
C TYR A 60 10.75 7.73 28.49
N GLY A 61 11.63 6.79 28.75
CA GLY A 61 12.45 6.14 27.74
C GLY A 61 13.09 4.87 28.29
N LEU A 62 13.32 3.89 27.39
CA LEU A 62 14.07 2.69 27.66
C LEU A 62 14.93 2.35 26.45
N SER A 63 16.18 2.08 26.66
CA SER A 63 17.10 1.59 25.63
C SER A 63 17.87 0.37 26.09
N ILE A 64 18.43 -0.36 25.14
CA ILE A 64 19.29 -1.51 25.42
C ILE A 64 20.62 -1.39 24.68
N SER A 65 21.65 -2.04 25.23
CA SER A 65 22.96 -2.18 24.59
C SER A 65 23.36 -3.66 24.57
N GLY A 66 24.04 -4.06 23.51
CA GLY A 66 24.42 -5.45 23.33
C GLY A 66 24.93 -5.75 21.93
N HIS A 67 24.73 -6.97 21.48
CA HIS A 67 24.91 -7.32 20.07
C HIS A 67 24.00 -8.48 19.66
N SER A 68 23.62 -8.52 18.40
CA SER A 68 22.92 -9.61 17.75
C SER A 68 23.87 -10.35 16.82
N GLN A 69 23.80 -11.67 16.86
CA GLN A 69 24.51 -12.56 15.94
C GLN A 69 23.45 -13.36 15.17
N LEU A 70 23.28 -13.03 13.91
CA LEU A 70 22.35 -13.68 13.01
C LEU A 70 23.07 -14.77 12.23
N HIS A 71 22.45 -15.96 12.09
CA HIS A 71 23.12 -17.15 11.57
C HIS A 71 22.72 -17.48 10.13
N SER A 72 21.55 -17.05 9.68
CA SER A 72 21.02 -17.30 8.35
C SER A 72 20.17 -16.15 7.83
N ASP A 73 19.62 -16.30 6.65
CA ASP A 73 18.67 -15.39 6.01
C ASP A 73 17.28 -15.41 6.67
N THR A 74 17.00 -16.38 7.53
CA THR A 74 15.75 -16.43 8.31
C THR A 74 15.92 -15.95 9.75
N SER A 75 17.08 -15.42 10.11
CA SER A 75 17.39 -14.98 11.47
C SER A 75 16.61 -13.75 11.88
N LEU A 76 16.11 -13.74 13.11
CA LEU A 76 15.40 -12.61 13.72
C LEU A 76 15.79 -12.45 15.19
N VAL A 77 16.02 -11.22 15.60
CA VAL A 77 16.05 -10.81 17.00
C VAL A 77 15.10 -9.63 17.15
N ARG A 78 14.09 -9.76 18.03
CA ARG A 78 13.16 -8.66 18.35
C ARG A 78 13.02 -8.53 19.85
N VAL A 79 13.13 -7.34 20.37
CA VAL A 79 13.00 -7.04 21.80
C VAL A 79 11.85 -6.07 22.00
N LEU A 80 10.87 -6.48 22.80
CA LEU A 80 9.67 -5.73 23.15
C LEU A 80 9.72 -5.37 24.65
N LEU A 81 9.38 -4.15 24.97
CA LEU A 81 8.98 -3.77 26.32
C LEU A 81 7.49 -4.09 26.50
N ILE A 82 7.16 -4.83 27.53
CA ILE A 82 5.77 -5.04 27.97
C ILE A 82 5.57 -4.20 29.23
N ASP A 83 4.56 -3.36 29.24
CA ASP A 83 4.22 -2.56 30.42
C ASP A 83 3.32 -3.31 31.42
N ASN A 84 3.02 -2.67 32.55
CA ASN A 84 2.17 -3.24 33.58
C ASN A 84 0.68 -3.40 33.18
N GLN A 85 0.29 -2.87 32.02
CA GLN A 85 -1.05 -3.02 31.43
C GLN A 85 -1.06 -4.08 30.31
N GLY A 86 0.10 -4.67 30.01
CA GLY A 86 0.27 -5.64 28.92
C GLY A 86 0.48 -5.03 27.52
N LYS A 87 0.61 -3.70 27.43
CA LYS A 87 0.90 -3.03 26.18
C LYS A 87 2.35 -3.24 25.78
N SER A 88 2.61 -3.48 24.50
CA SER A 88 3.94 -3.76 23.97
C SER A 88 4.51 -2.55 23.22
N TYR A 89 5.82 -2.35 23.33
CA TYR A 89 6.56 -1.32 22.63
C TYR A 89 7.84 -1.93 22.06
N LEU A 90 8.13 -1.67 20.79
CA LEU A 90 9.34 -2.18 20.15
C LEU A 90 10.57 -1.44 20.71
N VAL A 91 11.52 -2.18 21.26
CA VAL A 91 12.80 -1.67 21.75
C VAL A 91 13.88 -1.80 20.72
N TYR A 92 14.00 -2.98 20.10
CA TYR A 92 15.05 -3.31 19.15
C TYR A 92 14.58 -4.41 18.20
N GLU A 93 14.97 -4.31 16.95
CA GLU A 93 14.81 -5.37 15.97
C GLU A 93 16.02 -5.47 15.08
N ASP A 94 16.43 -6.70 14.80
CA ASP A 94 17.46 -7.03 13.82
C ASP A 94 17.06 -8.33 13.11
N PHE A 95 17.01 -8.29 11.80
CA PHE A 95 16.74 -9.45 10.95
C PHE A 95 17.67 -9.39 9.75
N TYR A 96 17.99 -10.53 9.17
CA TYR A 96 18.97 -10.47 8.14
C TYR A 96 18.88 -11.51 7.03
N LEU A 97 19.53 -11.14 5.96
CA LEU A 97 19.68 -11.74 4.68
C LEU A 97 20.94 -12.58 4.55
N THR A 98 21.92 -12.35 5.39
CA THR A 98 23.16 -13.10 5.48
C THR A 98 23.66 -13.06 6.92
N ALA A 99 24.39 -14.07 7.35
CA ALA A 99 24.97 -14.13 8.70
C ALA A 99 25.69 -12.83 9.06
N SER A 100 25.33 -12.21 10.17
CA SER A 100 25.90 -10.96 10.64
C SER A 100 26.17 -10.99 12.14
N ASN A 101 27.05 -10.11 12.60
CA ASN A 101 27.32 -9.87 14.00
C ASN A 101 27.39 -8.35 14.22
N MET A 102 26.37 -7.78 14.85
CA MET A 102 26.25 -6.33 15.02
C MET A 102 26.13 -5.94 16.48
N ALA A 103 27.10 -5.13 16.94
CA ALA A 103 27.04 -4.50 18.26
C ALA A 103 26.29 -3.17 18.18
N PHE A 104 25.48 -2.88 19.19
CA PHE A 104 24.72 -1.65 19.32
C PHE A 104 24.79 -1.10 20.75
N GLN A 105 24.55 0.19 20.90
CA GLN A 105 24.58 0.87 22.19
C GLN A 105 23.44 1.86 22.29
N ASP A 106 22.71 1.82 23.42
CA ASP A 106 21.60 2.71 23.78
C ASP A 106 20.49 2.75 22.72
N MET A 107 20.22 1.60 22.11
CA MET A 107 19.20 1.47 21.07
C MET A 107 17.80 1.45 21.67
N ALA A 108 16.94 2.28 21.10
CA ALA A 108 15.55 2.43 21.50
C ALA A 108 14.72 2.80 20.26
N PHE A 109 13.73 1.99 19.93
CA PHE A 109 12.80 2.33 18.85
C PHE A 109 11.58 3.10 19.40
N GLU A 110 10.45 2.46 19.56
CA GLU A 110 9.25 3.09 20.12
C GLU A 110 9.47 3.53 21.59
N THR A 111 10.42 2.94 22.26
CA THR A 111 10.76 3.24 23.65
C THR A 111 11.71 4.43 23.83
N ALA A 112 12.07 5.12 22.74
CA ALA A 112 12.90 6.32 22.86
C ALA A 112 12.18 7.48 23.57
N TYR A 113 10.83 7.55 23.45
CA TYR A 113 9.99 8.62 24.01
C TYR A 113 8.65 8.07 24.47
N LEU A 114 8.61 7.50 25.66
CA LEU A 114 7.40 6.96 26.27
C LEU A 114 6.58 8.06 26.96
N ASP A 115 5.29 7.83 27.14
CA ASP A 115 4.39 8.76 27.82
C ASP A 115 4.06 8.21 29.24
N SER A 116 5.06 8.22 30.13
CA SER A 116 4.90 7.78 31.53
C SER A 116 4.47 6.30 31.66
N VAL A 117 5.30 5.40 31.19
CA VAL A 117 5.03 3.97 31.16
C VAL A 117 5.69 3.27 32.35
N VAL A 118 4.96 2.39 33.05
CA VAL A 118 5.53 1.52 34.08
C VAL A 118 5.95 0.21 33.46
N PRO A 119 7.25 -0.07 33.32
CA PRO A 119 7.74 -1.27 32.66
C PRO A 119 7.49 -2.53 33.51
N ASN A 120 7.21 -3.65 32.87
CA ASN A 120 7.02 -4.95 33.51
C ASN A 120 8.10 -5.95 33.11
N GLN A 121 8.29 -6.16 31.82
CA GLN A 121 9.28 -7.11 31.31
C GLN A 121 9.76 -6.75 29.90
N LEU A 122 10.94 -7.29 29.52
CA LEU A 122 11.33 -7.39 28.11
C LEU A 122 10.98 -8.77 27.59
N LYS A 123 10.26 -8.83 26.47
CA LYS A 123 10.06 -10.05 25.69
C LYS A 123 11.09 -10.07 24.56
N ILE A 124 11.94 -11.09 24.55
CA ILE A 124 13.04 -11.26 23.58
C ILE A 124 12.67 -12.42 22.68
N ILE A 125 12.40 -12.11 21.41
CA ILE A 125 12.01 -13.10 20.39
C ILE A 125 13.23 -13.37 19.54
N ILE A 126 13.60 -14.66 19.43
CA ILE A 126 14.80 -15.11 18.72
C ILE A 126 14.45 -16.25 17.80
N ARG A 127 14.91 -16.14 16.56
CA ARG A 127 14.92 -17.22 15.58
C ARG A 127 16.29 -17.28 14.92
N ASP A 128 16.87 -18.45 14.89
CA ASP A 128 18.18 -18.75 14.30
C ASP A 128 19.24 -17.65 14.54
N ALA A 129 19.27 -17.16 15.78
CA ALA A 129 20.14 -16.05 16.19
C ALA A 129 20.63 -16.25 17.64
N THR A 130 21.69 -15.53 17.98
CA THR A 130 22.16 -15.37 19.36
C THR A 130 22.13 -13.89 19.71
N PHE A 131 21.49 -13.55 20.81
CA PHE A 131 21.34 -12.19 21.28
C PHE A 131 22.03 -11.99 22.63
N TYR A 132 22.85 -10.96 22.70
CA TYR A 132 23.58 -10.58 23.90
C TYR A 132 23.05 -9.25 24.41
N LEU A 133 22.38 -9.28 25.55
CA LEU A 133 21.90 -8.10 26.25
C LEU A 133 22.93 -7.72 27.31
N ASN A 134 23.65 -6.61 27.10
CA ASN A 134 24.68 -6.16 28.01
C ASN A 134 24.12 -5.27 29.11
N ASP A 135 23.28 -4.30 28.75
CA ASP A 135 22.65 -3.41 29.71
C ASP A 135 21.31 -2.86 29.20
N ILE A 136 20.53 -2.37 30.15
CA ILE A 136 19.27 -1.66 29.95
C ILE A 136 19.43 -0.27 30.57
N ALA A 137 19.06 0.77 29.84
CA ALA A 137 19.10 2.14 30.33
C ALA A 137 17.70 2.74 30.34
N TYR A 138 17.41 3.52 31.38
CA TYR A 138 16.12 4.14 31.63
C TYR A 138 16.22 5.66 31.64
N ASP A 139 15.20 6.33 31.11
CA ASP A 139 14.96 7.77 31.25
C ASP A 139 13.80 8.00 32.22
N TYR A 140 14.12 8.54 33.40
CA TYR A 140 13.14 8.99 34.39
C TYR A 140 12.98 10.51 34.27
N ALA A 141 11.78 11.02 34.30
CA ALA A 141 11.58 12.46 34.42
C ALA A 141 11.74 12.88 35.89
N ASP A 142 12.73 13.72 36.18
CA ASP A 142 12.90 14.33 37.51
C ASP A 142 11.80 15.36 37.83
N GLU A 143 11.08 15.85 36.80
CA GLU A 143 9.98 16.80 36.94
C GLU A 143 8.81 16.39 36.04
N THR A 144 7.59 16.66 36.45
CA THR A 144 6.39 16.44 35.62
C THR A 144 6.55 17.24 34.32
N PRO A 145 6.57 16.56 33.14
CA PRO A 145 6.81 17.24 31.87
C PRO A 145 5.77 18.33 31.63
N THR A 146 6.20 19.50 31.19
CA THR A 146 5.28 20.55 30.76
C THR A 146 4.56 20.11 29.48
N ARG A 147 3.37 20.67 29.23
CA ARG A 147 2.58 20.36 28.02
C ARG A 147 3.39 20.56 26.72
N ASN A 148 4.27 21.54 26.68
CA ASN A 148 5.13 21.79 25.52
C ASN A 148 6.21 20.71 25.37
N SER A 149 6.87 20.29 26.45
CA SER A 149 7.89 19.24 26.40
C SER A 149 7.29 17.87 26.00
N MET A 150 6.05 17.60 26.37
CA MET A 150 5.32 16.40 25.92
C MET A 150 4.99 16.46 24.42
N SER A 151 4.57 17.63 23.92
CA SER A 151 4.32 17.85 22.48
C SER A 151 5.59 17.65 21.66
N ASP A 152 6.70 18.22 22.13
CA ASP A 152 8.01 18.09 21.46
C ASP A 152 8.50 16.63 21.45
N ARG A 153 8.32 15.90 22.55
CA ARG A 153 8.65 14.47 22.65
C ARG A 153 7.82 13.64 21.68
N LYS A 154 6.51 13.89 21.59
CA LYS A 154 5.63 13.20 20.63
C LYS A 154 5.99 13.49 19.17
N ALA A 155 6.32 14.74 18.86
CA ALA A 155 6.76 15.12 17.51
C ALA A 155 8.07 14.42 17.12
N LEU A 156 9.04 14.37 18.06
CA LEU A 156 10.32 13.70 17.86
C LEU A 156 10.15 12.17 17.74
N ALA A 157 9.29 11.57 18.55
CA ALA A 157 8.95 10.15 18.46
C ALA A 157 8.35 9.79 17.08
N LYS A 158 7.42 10.62 16.59
CA LYS A 158 6.82 10.43 15.26
C LYS A 158 7.87 10.55 14.13
N GLN A 159 8.76 11.52 14.20
CA GLN A 159 9.84 11.67 13.23
C GLN A 159 10.80 10.47 13.24
N GLN A 160 11.15 9.96 14.41
CA GLN A 160 12.02 8.79 14.52
C GLN A 160 11.33 7.52 14.01
N GLN A 161 10.05 7.35 14.28
CA GLN A 161 9.27 6.25 13.74
C GLN A 161 9.27 6.26 12.21
N GLN A 162 9.08 7.42 11.58
CA GLN A 162 9.15 7.55 10.12
C GLN A 162 10.52 7.14 9.55
N THR A 163 11.60 7.55 10.21
CA THR A 163 12.97 7.18 9.80
C THR A 163 13.23 5.68 9.95
N GLN A 164 12.68 5.07 10.99
CA GLN A 164 12.77 3.63 11.21
C GLN A 164 12.08 2.84 10.10
N GLU A 165 10.90 3.27 9.71
CA GLU A 165 10.16 2.66 8.62
C GLU A 165 10.91 2.71 7.29
N GLU A 166 11.45 3.87 6.93
CA GLU A 166 12.27 4.04 5.73
C GLU A 166 13.44 3.05 5.74
N TYR A 167 14.12 2.94 6.88
CA TYR A 167 15.21 1.98 7.05
C TYR A 167 14.74 0.52 6.86
N MET A 168 13.57 0.14 7.39
CA MET A 168 13.02 -1.21 7.26
C MET A 168 12.62 -1.51 5.81
N ILE A 169 11.98 -0.55 5.15
CA ILE A 169 11.63 -0.63 3.74
C ILE A 169 12.87 -0.83 2.87
N ASP A 170 13.89 -0.01 3.06
CA ASP A 170 15.15 -0.12 2.31
C ASP A 170 15.82 -1.49 2.50
N ARG A 171 15.81 -2.00 3.72
CA ARG A 171 16.37 -3.35 4.00
C ARG A 171 15.59 -4.46 3.31
N TRP A 172 14.27 -4.40 3.31
CA TRP A 172 13.44 -5.38 2.60
C TRP A 172 13.64 -5.32 1.09
N ASN A 173 13.76 -4.13 0.54
CA ASN A 173 14.02 -3.96 -0.90
C ASN A 173 15.43 -4.48 -1.28
N GLU A 174 16.45 -4.22 -0.47
CA GLU A 174 17.78 -4.79 -0.65
C GLU A 174 17.75 -6.34 -0.60
N TYR A 175 16.94 -6.92 0.28
CA TYR A 175 16.72 -8.35 0.33
C TYR A 175 16.08 -8.87 -0.94
N ASN A 176 15.01 -8.26 -1.36
CA ASN A 176 14.27 -8.68 -2.53
C ASN A 176 15.14 -8.62 -3.78
N GLU A 177 15.94 -7.57 -3.92
CA GLU A 177 16.90 -7.43 -5.02
C GLU A 177 17.94 -8.55 -5.03
N VAL A 178 18.53 -8.87 -3.86
CA VAL A 178 19.54 -9.93 -3.73
C VAL A 178 18.97 -11.31 -4.02
N ASN A 179 17.72 -11.58 -3.63
CA ASN A 179 17.07 -12.87 -3.76
C ASN A 179 16.22 -12.99 -5.03
N ASN A 180 16.16 -11.94 -5.88
CA ASN A 180 15.31 -11.85 -7.07
C ASN A 180 13.83 -12.07 -6.74
N GLU A 181 13.38 -11.51 -5.62
CA GLU A 181 11.96 -11.49 -5.26
C GLU A 181 11.21 -10.49 -6.14
N TYR A 182 9.92 -10.74 -6.39
CA TYR A 182 9.09 -9.97 -7.31
C TYR A 182 8.22 -8.91 -6.62
N TRP A 183 8.52 -8.56 -5.36
CA TRP A 183 7.79 -7.54 -4.63
C TRP A 183 8.74 -6.52 -4.00
N PHE A 184 8.22 -5.33 -3.76
CA PHE A 184 8.97 -4.25 -3.12
C PHE A 184 8.22 -3.76 -1.89
N ALA A 185 8.96 -3.53 -0.81
CA ALA A 185 8.43 -2.91 0.39
C ALA A 185 8.23 -1.41 0.13
N GLY A 186 7.10 -0.86 0.51
CA GLY A 186 6.79 0.56 0.40
C GLY A 186 6.04 1.08 1.62
N LYS A 187 5.94 2.40 1.75
CA LYS A 187 5.12 3.02 2.79
C LYS A 187 3.65 2.76 2.52
N THR A 188 2.94 2.30 3.52
CA THR A 188 1.50 2.08 3.50
C THR A 188 0.83 2.94 4.58
N ALA A 189 -0.49 3.04 4.58
CA ALA A 189 -1.23 3.70 5.66
C ALA A 189 -0.91 3.12 7.04
N PHE A 190 -0.49 1.84 7.09
CA PHE A 190 -0.10 1.15 8.33
C PHE A 190 1.34 1.41 8.75
N SER A 191 2.16 1.95 7.84
CA SER A 191 3.57 2.20 8.10
C SER A 191 3.77 3.14 9.29
N SER A 192 2.96 4.18 9.43
CA SER A 192 3.05 5.18 10.50
C SER A 192 2.44 4.75 11.84
N LEU A 193 1.88 3.54 11.91
CA LEU A 193 1.27 3.02 13.13
C LEU A 193 2.33 2.47 14.08
N SER A 194 2.13 2.66 15.38
CA SER A 194 2.96 2.04 16.41
C SER A 194 2.83 0.52 16.35
N TYR A 195 3.78 -0.18 16.95
CA TYR A 195 3.75 -1.63 17.06
C TYR A 195 2.44 -2.14 17.71
N GLU A 196 1.94 -1.47 18.75
CA GLU A 196 0.67 -1.83 19.39
C GLU A 196 -0.55 -1.55 18.49
N GLU A 197 -0.55 -0.44 17.77
CA GLU A 197 -1.61 -0.15 16.80
C GLU A 197 -1.62 -1.19 15.67
N LYS A 198 -0.43 -1.56 15.15
CA LYS A 198 -0.28 -2.67 14.20
C LYS A 198 -0.79 -3.98 14.79
N LYS A 199 -0.43 -4.30 16.03
CA LYS A 199 -0.88 -5.51 16.73
C LYS A 199 -2.41 -5.57 16.88
N ILE A 200 -3.05 -4.46 17.20
CA ILE A 200 -4.52 -4.35 17.28
C ILE A 200 -5.15 -4.56 15.91
N ILE A 201 -4.61 -3.88 14.89
CA ILE A 201 -5.12 -3.93 13.51
C ILE A 201 -4.93 -5.32 12.90
N PHE A 202 -3.75 -5.93 13.08
CA PHE A 202 -3.43 -7.24 12.50
C PHE A 202 -3.87 -8.42 13.38
N GLY A 203 -4.59 -8.18 14.47
CA GLY A 203 -5.08 -9.23 15.36
C GLY A 203 -3.99 -10.14 15.92
N ALA A 204 -2.73 -9.69 15.88
CA ALA A 204 -1.58 -10.49 16.24
C ALA A 204 -1.65 -10.90 17.71
N THR A 205 -1.83 -12.19 17.94
CA THR A 205 -1.58 -12.79 19.26
C THR A 205 -0.07 -12.92 19.47
N ASP A 206 0.35 -13.11 20.71
CA ASP A 206 1.79 -13.29 21.02
C ASP A 206 2.45 -14.46 20.25
N ASP A 207 1.67 -15.43 19.81
CA ASP A 207 2.11 -16.57 19.01
C ASP A 207 2.33 -16.21 17.53
N ALA A 208 1.73 -15.15 17.03
CA ALA A 208 1.90 -14.66 15.67
C ALA A 208 3.34 -14.20 15.36
N TYR A 209 4.12 -13.86 16.38
CA TYR A 209 5.55 -13.54 16.24
C TYR A 209 6.45 -14.74 15.98
N GLN A 210 5.93 -15.94 16.04
CA GLN A 210 6.64 -17.15 15.65
C GLN A 210 6.59 -17.39 14.14
N LEU A 211 5.73 -16.65 13.42
CA LEU A 211 5.61 -16.75 11.98
C LEU A 211 6.61 -15.79 11.31
N ASP A 212 7.59 -16.34 10.78
CA ASP A 212 8.60 -15.94 9.78
C ASP A 212 8.78 -14.46 9.38
N GLY A 213 8.88 -13.53 10.34
CA GLY A 213 9.36 -12.17 10.06
C GLY A 213 8.51 -11.31 9.11
N PHE A 214 7.43 -11.85 8.59
CA PHE A 214 6.47 -11.15 7.77
C PHE A 214 5.47 -10.44 8.66
N GLU A 215 5.67 -9.16 8.92
CA GLU A 215 4.67 -8.31 9.57
C GLU A 215 3.39 -8.15 8.73
N TYR A 216 3.33 -8.72 7.54
CA TYR A 216 2.39 -8.35 6.51
C TYR A 216 1.29 -9.35 6.23
N TYR A 217 1.25 -10.49 6.89
CA TYR A 217 0.13 -11.37 6.66
C TYR A 217 0.00 -12.45 7.73
N VAL A 218 -0.73 -12.16 8.75
CA VAL A 218 -1.32 -13.18 9.62
C VAL A 218 -2.83 -13.20 9.41
N GLY A 219 -3.21 -13.34 8.15
CA GLY A 219 -4.59 -13.66 7.83
C GLY A 219 -4.75 -15.16 7.86
N GLY A 220 -5.55 -15.70 8.77
CA GLY A 220 -5.96 -17.09 8.66
C GLY A 220 -6.69 -17.29 7.33
N ILE A 221 -6.16 -18.16 6.49
CA ILE A 221 -6.86 -18.56 5.27
C ILE A 221 -7.78 -19.71 5.65
N TYR A 222 -9.09 -19.47 5.60
CA TYR A 222 -10.08 -20.46 5.94
C TYR A 222 -10.36 -21.38 4.75
N VAL A 223 -10.31 -22.69 4.98
CA VAL A 223 -10.78 -23.69 4.01
C VAL A 223 -12.22 -24.02 4.31
N MET A 224 -13.13 -23.56 3.46
CA MET A 224 -14.55 -23.84 3.62
C MET A 224 -14.94 -25.10 2.87
N ARG A 225 -15.42 -26.10 3.59
CA ARG A 225 -16.00 -27.30 2.99
C ARG A 225 -17.38 -26.99 2.42
N SER A 226 -17.62 -27.41 1.19
CA SER A 226 -18.97 -27.32 0.62
C SER A 226 -19.91 -28.25 1.38
N TYR A 227 -21.01 -27.70 1.86
CA TYR A 227 -22.15 -28.52 2.29
C TYR A 227 -22.88 -29.05 1.05
N ASP A 228 -23.08 -30.37 0.99
CA ASP A 228 -24.02 -30.97 0.06
C ASP A 228 -25.46 -30.62 0.51
N ASN A 229 -25.90 -29.41 0.24
CA ASN A 229 -27.33 -29.08 0.28
C ASN A 229 -27.93 -29.33 -1.10
N THR A 230 -28.37 -30.54 -1.32
CA THR A 230 -29.11 -30.97 -2.54
C THR A 230 -30.52 -30.35 -2.63
N SER A 231 -30.88 -29.35 -1.84
CA SER A 231 -32.23 -28.79 -1.74
C SER A 231 -32.36 -27.31 -2.13
N ASP A 232 -31.31 -26.66 -2.63
CA ASP A 232 -31.44 -25.27 -3.07
C ASP A 232 -31.76 -25.18 -4.57
N ASN A 233 -33.04 -25.25 -4.89
CA ASN A 233 -33.58 -24.98 -6.24
C ASN A 233 -33.63 -23.47 -6.51
N ARG A 234 -32.48 -22.80 -6.50
CA ARG A 234 -32.41 -21.41 -6.98
C ARG A 234 -32.36 -21.42 -8.50
N ILE A 235 -33.31 -20.72 -9.10
CA ILE A 235 -33.35 -20.47 -10.54
C ILE A 235 -32.12 -19.67 -10.89
N ILE A 236 -31.19 -20.27 -11.62
CA ILE A 236 -30.10 -19.54 -12.28
C ILE A 236 -30.78 -18.72 -13.37
N ASP A 237 -30.68 -17.42 -13.32
CA ASP A 237 -31.17 -16.55 -14.39
C ASP A 237 -30.32 -16.81 -15.64
N ASP A 238 -30.90 -17.40 -16.66
CA ASP A 238 -30.25 -17.72 -17.93
C ASP A 238 -29.86 -16.48 -18.76
N SER A 239 -30.11 -15.27 -18.23
CA SER A 239 -29.68 -14.01 -18.86
C SER A 239 -28.21 -13.62 -18.60
N ILE A 240 -27.45 -14.46 -17.88
CA ILE A 240 -26.05 -14.19 -17.58
C ILE A 240 -25.21 -14.22 -18.86
N THR A 241 -24.65 -13.08 -19.21
CA THR A 241 -23.70 -12.99 -20.32
C THR A 241 -22.37 -13.62 -19.91
N ILE A 242 -22.10 -14.84 -20.37
CA ILE A 242 -20.77 -15.44 -20.26
C ILE A 242 -19.87 -14.74 -21.27
N VAL A 243 -18.93 -13.97 -20.80
CA VAL A 243 -17.82 -13.47 -21.64
C VAL A 243 -16.79 -14.60 -21.72
N PRO A 244 -16.59 -15.22 -22.91
CA PRO A 244 -15.54 -16.22 -23.04
C PRO A 244 -14.19 -15.53 -22.91
N LEU A 245 -13.47 -15.81 -21.82
CA LEU A 245 -12.08 -15.35 -21.68
C LEU A 245 -11.19 -16.15 -22.65
N PRO A 246 -10.20 -15.52 -23.28
CA PRO A 246 -9.25 -16.22 -24.14
C PRO A 246 -8.49 -17.29 -23.33
N SER A 247 -8.50 -18.52 -23.80
CA SER A 247 -8.01 -19.71 -23.09
C SER A 247 -6.46 -19.81 -22.98
N TYR A 248 -5.72 -18.74 -23.24
CA TYR A 248 -4.26 -18.79 -23.37
C TYR A 248 -3.47 -17.89 -22.43
N ASN A 249 -4.14 -17.05 -21.63
CA ASN A 249 -3.48 -16.15 -20.71
C ASN A 249 -3.71 -16.60 -19.27
N THR A 250 -2.64 -16.69 -18.51
CA THR A 250 -2.70 -16.96 -17.07
C THR A 250 -2.86 -15.65 -16.32
N PHE A 251 -3.75 -15.64 -15.32
CA PHE A 251 -3.85 -14.50 -14.40
C PHE A 251 -2.61 -14.38 -13.51
N ALA A 252 -2.33 -13.17 -13.04
CA ALA A 252 -1.37 -12.96 -11.97
C ALA A 252 -1.70 -13.87 -10.78
N GLU A 253 -0.69 -14.38 -10.10
CA GLU A 253 -0.87 -15.30 -8.96
C GLU A 253 -1.52 -14.63 -7.75
N ALA A 254 -1.36 -13.32 -7.63
CA ALA A 254 -1.98 -12.50 -6.58
C ALA A 254 -2.38 -11.13 -7.12
N PHE A 255 -3.46 -10.59 -6.56
CA PHE A 255 -3.92 -9.24 -6.82
C PHE A 255 -4.73 -8.74 -5.62
N ASP A 256 -4.43 -7.52 -5.11
CA ASP A 256 -5.06 -7.01 -3.90
C ASP A 256 -5.21 -5.50 -3.95
N TRP A 257 -6.45 -5.02 -4.00
CA TRP A 257 -6.76 -3.58 -3.98
C TRP A 257 -6.42 -2.87 -2.67
N ARG A 258 -6.12 -3.60 -1.61
CA ARG A 258 -5.63 -3.02 -0.35
C ARG A 258 -4.17 -2.58 -0.44
N ASN A 259 -3.44 -3.09 -1.41
CA ASN A 259 -2.02 -2.77 -1.61
C ASN A 259 -1.71 -2.67 -3.12
N ARG A 260 -2.34 -1.74 -3.80
CA ARG A 260 -2.10 -1.47 -5.21
C ARG A 260 -1.78 -0.01 -5.42
N HIS A 261 -0.83 0.31 -6.28
CA HIS A 261 -0.33 1.68 -6.49
C HIS A 261 0.14 2.34 -5.18
N GLY A 262 0.71 1.56 -4.25
CA GLY A 262 1.14 2.04 -2.93
C GLY A 262 0.01 2.57 -2.04
N ARG A 263 -1.25 2.19 -2.31
CA ARG A 263 -2.44 2.66 -1.59
C ARG A 263 -3.38 1.52 -1.23
N ASN A 264 -4.12 1.69 -0.13
CA ASN A 264 -5.28 0.88 0.17
C ASN A 264 -6.52 1.57 -0.40
N TRP A 265 -7.12 0.98 -1.44
CA TRP A 265 -8.30 1.52 -2.12
C TRP A 265 -9.60 1.21 -1.40
N MET A 266 -9.57 0.30 -0.42
CA MET A 266 -10.74 0.00 0.42
C MET A 266 -10.92 1.11 1.46
N THR A 267 -12.17 1.44 1.76
CA THR A 267 -12.52 2.33 2.88
C THR A 267 -12.38 1.62 4.22
N SER A 268 -12.60 2.35 5.32
CA SER A 268 -12.52 1.81 6.67
C SER A 268 -13.41 0.59 6.87
N VAL A 269 -12.98 -0.32 7.75
CA VAL A 269 -13.79 -1.49 8.15
C VAL A 269 -14.84 -1.04 9.14
N LYS A 270 -16.10 -1.35 8.84
CA LYS A 270 -17.25 -1.02 9.67
C LYS A 270 -17.74 -2.23 10.46
N ASN A 271 -18.56 -1.99 11.48
CA ASN A 271 -19.13 -3.03 12.32
C ASN A 271 -20.66 -3.03 12.24
N GLN A 272 -21.24 -3.98 11.53
CA GLN A 272 -22.69 -4.14 11.42
C GLN A 272 -23.38 -4.50 12.75
N ASN A 273 -22.61 -4.88 13.77
CA ASN A 273 -23.10 -5.25 15.08
C ASN A 273 -23.14 -4.06 16.06
N GLU A 274 -22.62 -2.92 15.69
CA GLU A 274 -22.59 -1.70 16.50
C GLU A 274 -23.33 -0.57 15.80
N PRO A 275 -24.16 0.23 16.51
CA PRO A 275 -24.46 0.10 17.94
C PRO A 275 -25.27 -1.16 18.27
N ILE A 276 -25.02 -1.72 19.45
CA ILE A 276 -25.79 -2.88 19.94
C ILE A 276 -27.24 -2.45 20.11
N ASN A 277 -28.14 -3.00 19.31
CA ASN A 277 -29.57 -2.80 19.46
C ASN A 277 -30.16 -3.94 20.31
N PRO A 278 -30.59 -3.69 21.57
CA PRO A 278 -31.14 -4.74 22.43
C PRO A 278 -32.45 -5.36 21.88
N SER A 279 -33.09 -4.71 20.95
CA SER A 279 -34.31 -5.19 20.28
C SER A 279 -34.02 -5.97 18.99
N SER A 280 -32.77 -6.05 18.57
CA SER A 280 -32.37 -6.81 17.39
C SER A 280 -32.49 -8.31 17.65
N ILE A 281 -33.12 -9.01 16.73
CA ILE A 281 -33.30 -10.48 16.80
C ILE A 281 -32.16 -11.18 16.03
N GLY A 282 -31.29 -10.43 15.35
CA GLY A 282 -30.17 -10.91 14.55
C GLY A 282 -29.46 -9.77 13.84
N ASN A 283 -28.32 -10.05 13.20
CA ASN A 283 -27.50 -9.10 12.48
C ASN A 283 -27.54 -9.42 10.99
N GLY A 284 -28.58 -8.97 10.32
CA GLY A 284 -28.82 -9.22 8.90
C GLY A 284 -28.28 -8.14 7.96
N GLY A 285 -27.49 -7.18 8.44
CA GLY A 285 -27.06 -5.99 7.68
C GLY A 285 -25.94 -6.19 6.67
N CYS A 286 -25.28 -7.35 6.63
CA CYS A 286 -24.09 -7.60 5.80
C CYS A 286 -24.24 -7.19 4.32
N TRP A 287 -25.42 -7.34 3.75
CA TRP A 287 -25.74 -6.95 2.38
C TRP A 287 -25.60 -5.44 2.13
N ALA A 288 -25.99 -4.60 3.10
CA ALA A 288 -25.88 -3.16 3.01
C ALA A 288 -24.40 -2.73 3.09
N PHE A 289 -23.67 -3.24 4.09
CA PHE A 289 -22.24 -2.98 4.28
C PHE A 289 -21.41 -3.44 3.08
N THR A 290 -21.72 -4.61 2.52
CA THR A 290 -21.06 -5.11 1.30
C THR A 290 -21.28 -4.17 0.12
N THR A 291 -22.50 -3.67 -0.04
CA THR A 291 -22.84 -2.77 -1.13
C THR A 291 -22.16 -1.41 -0.97
N CYS A 292 -22.21 -0.80 0.22
CA CYS A 292 -21.51 0.44 0.52
C CYS A 292 -20.00 0.29 0.28
N ALA A 293 -19.38 -0.77 0.78
CA ALA A 293 -17.95 -1.01 0.60
C ALA A 293 -17.52 -1.12 -0.87
N ALA A 294 -18.34 -1.77 -1.72
CA ALA A 294 -18.05 -1.88 -3.15
C ALA A 294 -18.18 -0.53 -3.86
N VAL A 295 -19.20 0.26 -3.54
CA VAL A 295 -19.42 1.58 -4.13
C VAL A 295 -18.34 2.58 -3.67
N GLU A 296 -18.00 2.59 -2.39
CA GLU A 296 -16.96 3.45 -1.80
C GLU A 296 -15.58 3.18 -2.42
N ALA A 297 -15.19 1.91 -2.52
CA ALA A 297 -13.94 1.52 -3.17
C ALA A 297 -13.96 1.84 -4.67
N GLY A 298 -15.13 1.65 -5.32
CA GLY A 298 -15.33 2.02 -6.72
C GLY A 298 -15.15 3.51 -6.97
N LEU A 299 -15.62 4.38 -6.06
CA LEU A 299 -15.40 5.84 -6.12
C LEU A 299 -13.91 6.18 -6.02
N ASN A 300 -13.21 5.61 -5.03
CA ASN A 300 -11.77 5.83 -4.89
C ASN A 300 -11.03 5.49 -6.18
N LEU A 301 -11.32 4.33 -6.76
CA LEU A 301 -10.69 3.85 -7.98
C LEU A 301 -11.11 4.65 -9.22
N GLN A 302 -12.37 5.07 -9.32
CA GLN A 302 -12.84 5.84 -10.46
C GLN A 302 -12.19 7.23 -10.52
N PHE A 303 -11.99 7.89 -9.37
CA PHE A 303 -11.39 9.22 -9.32
C PHE A 303 -9.88 9.20 -9.11
N ASN A 304 -9.28 8.04 -8.94
CA ASN A 304 -7.88 7.85 -8.55
C ASN A 304 -7.51 8.65 -7.29
N GLN A 305 -8.41 8.66 -6.30
CA GLN A 305 -8.27 9.41 -5.06
C GLN A 305 -8.81 8.61 -3.88
N LEU A 306 -8.21 8.78 -2.71
CA LEU A 306 -8.77 8.24 -1.46
C LEU A 306 -9.77 9.27 -0.92
N LEU A 307 -11.02 9.18 -1.34
CA LEU A 307 -12.06 10.17 -1.06
C LEU A 307 -12.71 10.00 0.32
N ASP A 308 -12.36 8.90 1.03
CA ASP A 308 -12.87 8.58 2.38
C ASP A 308 -14.41 8.64 2.51
N TYR A 309 -15.11 8.16 1.47
CA TYR A 309 -16.56 8.06 1.52
C TYR A 309 -17.01 7.08 2.59
N ASP A 310 -18.02 7.50 3.33
CA ASP A 310 -18.74 6.71 4.32
C ASP A 310 -20.24 6.76 3.97
N LEU A 311 -20.72 5.74 3.25
CA LEU A 311 -22.10 5.67 2.75
C LEU A 311 -23.02 5.06 3.81
N SER A 312 -24.29 5.49 3.79
CA SER A 312 -25.28 5.11 4.79
C SER A 312 -25.87 3.72 4.55
N GLU A 313 -25.48 2.75 5.35
CA GLU A 313 -26.15 1.44 5.42
C GLU A 313 -27.55 1.56 6.04
N GLN A 314 -27.76 2.56 6.93
CA GLN A 314 -29.08 2.81 7.50
C GLN A 314 -30.08 3.22 6.43
N GLU A 315 -29.71 4.08 5.49
CA GLU A 315 -30.61 4.45 4.39
C GLU A 315 -31.03 3.21 3.58
N LEU A 316 -30.08 2.35 3.25
CA LEU A 316 -30.38 1.11 2.53
C LEU A 316 -31.40 0.26 3.32
N GLY A 317 -31.25 0.14 4.65
CA GLY A 317 -32.18 -0.57 5.50
C GLY A 317 -33.55 0.11 5.62
N SER A 318 -33.55 1.42 5.83
CA SER A 318 -34.77 2.18 6.13
C SER A 318 -35.60 2.57 4.91
N CYS A 319 -34.94 2.81 3.78
CA CYS A 319 -35.59 3.37 2.59
C CYS A 319 -35.83 2.34 1.46
N SER A 320 -35.20 1.16 1.55
CA SER A 320 -35.47 0.05 0.66
C SER A 320 -36.45 -0.97 1.31
N ASN A 321 -36.59 -2.13 0.74
CA ASN A 321 -37.35 -3.22 1.34
C ASN A 321 -36.47 -4.23 2.10
N GLY A 322 -35.23 -3.85 2.42
CA GLY A 322 -34.27 -4.69 3.12
C GLY A 322 -34.42 -4.61 4.63
N HIS A 323 -33.79 -5.53 5.32
CA HIS A 323 -33.75 -5.59 6.79
C HIS A 323 -32.31 -5.67 7.28
N LEU A 324 -31.95 -4.81 8.25
CA LEU A 324 -30.62 -4.76 8.85
C LEU A 324 -30.47 -5.77 9.98
N ASN A 325 -31.55 -6.01 10.74
CA ASN A 325 -31.46 -6.74 12.00
C ASN A 325 -32.33 -8.00 12.11
N GLN A 326 -32.90 -8.50 11.00
CA GLN A 326 -33.70 -9.72 11.00
C GLN A 326 -33.23 -10.72 9.93
N SER A 327 -33.97 -10.82 8.83
CA SER A 327 -33.72 -11.82 7.77
C SER A 327 -32.69 -11.41 6.73
N GLY A 328 -32.13 -10.21 6.87
CA GLY A 328 -31.23 -9.66 5.84
C GLY A 328 -31.92 -9.34 4.53
N TRP A 329 -31.12 -9.11 3.50
CA TRP A 329 -31.55 -8.90 2.12
C TRP A 329 -30.42 -9.26 1.16
N ASN A 330 -30.58 -8.95 -0.12
CA ASN A 330 -29.57 -9.24 -1.12
C ASN A 330 -28.80 -7.97 -1.50
N HIS A 331 -27.48 -8.02 -1.59
CA HIS A 331 -26.64 -6.90 -1.97
C HIS A 331 -26.96 -6.34 -3.37
N TYR A 332 -27.35 -7.19 -4.33
CA TYR A 332 -27.70 -6.72 -5.67
C TYR A 332 -28.98 -5.87 -5.70
N LYS A 333 -29.93 -6.11 -4.78
CA LYS A 333 -31.11 -5.26 -4.64
C LYS A 333 -30.78 -3.91 -4.04
N ALA A 334 -29.75 -3.85 -3.20
CA ALA A 334 -29.19 -2.59 -2.74
C ALA A 334 -28.54 -1.82 -3.89
N LEU A 335 -27.80 -2.49 -4.78
CA LEU A 335 -27.30 -1.87 -6.01
C LEU A 335 -28.44 -1.35 -6.89
N GLU A 336 -29.56 -2.09 -7.00
CA GLU A 336 -30.75 -1.62 -7.71
C GLU A 336 -31.37 -0.37 -7.03
N TYR A 337 -31.41 -0.32 -5.71
CA TYR A 337 -31.86 0.86 -4.97
C TYR A 337 -30.94 2.05 -5.27
N ILE A 338 -29.63 1.90 -5.17
CA ILE A 338 -28.64 2.96 -5.47
C ILE A 338 -28.78 3.44 -6.92
N LYS A 339 -29.01 2.53 -7.86
CA LYS A 339 -29.24 2.85 -9.26
C LYS A 339 -30.48 3.74 -9.46
N ASN A 340 -31.57 3.43 -8.78
CA ASN A 340 -32.87 4.07 -9.00
C ASN A 340 -33.09 5.31 -8.13
N THR A 341 -32.43 5.39 -6.97
CA THR A 341 -32.69 6.41 -5.94
C THR A 341 -31.43 7.13 -5.52
N GLY A 342 -30.28 6.46 -5.51
CA GLY A 342 -29.04 6.94 -4.91
C GLY A 342 -28.92 6.52 -3.44
N VAL A 343 -27.74 6.77 -2.87
CA VAL A 343 -27.45 6.58 -1.44
C VAL A 343 -26.69 7.80 -0.93
N VAL A 344 -27.04 8.27 0.26
CA VAL A 344 -26.37 9.39 0.93
C VAL A 344 -25.23 8.92 1.81
N THR A 345 -24.48 9.86 2.35
CA THR A 345 -23.40 9.60 3.32
C THR A 345 -23.96 9.24 4.70
N GLU A 346 -23.14 8.57 5.50
CA GLU A 346 -23.41 8.22 6.89
C GLU A 346 -23.77 9.45 7.74
N GLU A 347 -23.19 10.63 7.46
CA GLU A 347 -23.51 11.87 8.15
C GLU A 347 -24.98 12.28 7.93
N CYS A 348 -25.53 12.01 6.75
CA CYS A 348 -26.93 12.36 6.42
C CYS A 348 -27.94 11.39 7.03
N MET A 349 -27.60 10.13 7.19
CA MET A 349 -28.43 9.12 7.81
C MET A 349 -27.57 8.08 8.57
N PRO A 350 -27.18 8.38 9.83
CA PRO A 350 -26.27 7.56 10.60
C PRO A 350 -26.81 6.16 10.90
N PHE A 351 -25.92 5.16 10.87
CA PHE A 351 -26.24 3.77 11.18
C PHE A 351 -26.67 3.59 12.64
N GLN A 352 -27.84 3.04 12.86
CA GLN A 352 -28.42 2.79 14.18
C GLN A 352 -28.73 1.30 14.42
N ASN A 353 -28.50 0.47 13.41
CA ASN A 353 -28.81 -0.97 13.43
C ASN A 353 -30.28 -1.23 13.84
N ASP A 354 -31.20 -0.47 13.28
CA ASP A 354 -32.63 -0.54 13.61
C ASP A 354 -33.53 -0.38 12.39
N ASP A 355 -34.27 -1.44 12.04
CA ASP A 355 -35.23 -1.44 10.93
C ASP A 355 -36.44 -0.52 11.16
N ARG A 356 -36.61 0.01 12.39
CA ARG A 356 -37.74 0.90 12.73
C ARG A 356 -37.44 2.39 12.42
N ILE A 357 -36.20 2.69 12.10
CA ILE A 357 -35.82 4.05 11.70
C ILE A 357 -36.51 4.37 10.36
N PRO A 358 -37.40 5.39 10.31
CA PRO A 358 -38.11 5.68 9.10
C PRO A 358 -37.22 6.39 8.08
N CYS A 359 -37.46 6.15 6.80
CA CYS A 359 -36.74 6.81 5.71
C CYS A 359 -36.83 8.36 5.76
N SER A 360 -37.84 8.91 6.43
CA SER A 360 -37.99 10.35 6.64
C SER A 360 -36.95 10.97 7.58
N ASP A 361 -36.18 10.15 8.29
CA ASP A 361 -35.12 10.64 9.19
C ASP A 361 -33.82 10.95 8.44
N LYS A 362 -33.79 10.66 7.14
CA LYS A 362 -32.75 11.12 6.24
C LYS A 362 -32.72 12.65 6.18
N CYS A 363 -31.56 13.26 6.14
CA CYS A 363 -31.43 14.71 6.06
C CYS A 363 -32.15 15.29 4.83
N ASP A 364 -32.72 16.49 4.96
CA ASP A 364 -33.49 17.13 3.87
C ASP A 364 -32.65 17.57 2.67
N ASN A 365 -31.36 17.86 2.92
CA ASN A 365 -30.44 18.36 1.89
C ASN A 365 -29.10 17.62 2.01
N PRO A 366 -28.97 16.44 1.43
CA PRO A 366 -27.70 15.72 1.43
C PRO A 366 -26.61 16.53 0.74
N GLN A 367 -25.42 16.57 1.34
CA GLN A 367 -24.27 17.25 0.73
C GLN A 367 -23.78 16.49 -0.50
N ASP A 368 -23.86 15.16 -0.46
CA ASP A 368 -23.61 14.30 -1.60
C ASP A 368 -24.61 13.15 -1.65
N MET A 369 -24.83 12.64 -2.85
CA MET A 369 -25.65 11.48 -3.13
C MET A 369 -25.01 10.68 -4.26
N ILE A 370 -24.74 9.42 -3.99
CA ILE A 370 -24.05 8.53 -4.91
C ILE A 370 -25.07 7.68 -5.67
N THR A 371 -24.91 7.63 -6.99
CA THR A 371 -25.72 6.79 -7.88
C THR A 371 -24.86 5.97 -8.82
N ILE A 372 -25.37 4.84 -9.29
CA ILE A 372 -24.77 4.04 -10.36
C ILE A 372 -25.75 3.93 -11.54
N THR A 373 -25.26 3.75 -12.74
CA THR A 373 -26.14 3.60 -13.92
C THR A 373 -26.42 2.16 -14.26
N SER A 374 -25.50 1.24 -13.97
CA SER A 374 -25.71 -0.19 -14.17
C SER A 374 -24.87 -1.05 -13.22
N TYR A 375 -25.32 -2.25 -13.03
CA TYR A 375 -24.62 -3.34 -12.38
C TYR A 375 -25.02 -4.64 -13.06
N LYS A 376 -24.20 -5.68 -12.94
CA LYS A 376 -24.55 -7.00 -13.49
C LYS A 376 -24.08 -8.13 -12.60
N GLN A 377 -24.82 -9.22 -12.63
CA GLN A 377 -24.39 -10.49 -12.08
C GLN A 377 -23.32 -11.12 -12.96
N ILE A 378 -22.32 -11.71 -12.34
CA ILE A 378 -21.24 -12.42 -13.04
C ILE A 378 -21.25 -13.90 -12.68
N VAL A 379 -20.77 -14.72 -13.62
CA VAL A 379 -20.59 -16.15 -13.37
C VAL A 379 -19.45 -16.35 -12.37
N THR A 380 -19.67 -17.16 -11.37
CA THR A 380 -18.70 -17.42 -10.32
C THR A 380 -17.73 -18.53 -10.76
N SER A 381 -16.88 -18.26 -11.73
CA SER A 381 -15.68 -19.03 -12.01
C SER A 381 -14.45 -18.29 -11.49
N GLU A 382 -13.40 -19.00 -11.19
CA GLU A 382 -12.15 -18.41 -10.71
C GLU A 382 -11.63 -17.33 -11.66
N ASP A 383 -11.54 -17.64 -12.94
CA ASP A 383 -11.06 -16.70 -13.96
C ASP A 383 -11.97 -15.48 -14.12
N THR A 384 -13.30 -15.69 -14.05
CA THR A 384 -14.25 -14.59 -14.13
C THR A 384 -14.12 -13.64 -12.93
N LEU A 385 -14.00 -14.17 -11.72
CA LEU A 385 -13.80 -13.34 -10.53
C LEU A 385 -12.50 -12.56 -10.60
N LYS A 386 -11.39 -13.19 -11.00
CA LYS A 386 -10.09 -12.51 -11.18
C LYS A 386 -10.18 -11.40 -12.22
N TYR A 387 -10.75 -11.68 -13.40
CA TYR A 387 -10.91 -10.70 -14.47
C TYR A 387 -11.69 -9.46 -14.02
N TYR A 388 -12.85 -9.67 -13.41
CA TYR A 388 -13.68 -8.54 -12.98
C TYR A 388 -13.09 -7.79 -11.81
N LEU A 389 -12.41 -8.47 -10.89
CA LEU A 389 -11.73 -7.81 -9.79
C LEU A 389 -10.60 -6.88 -10.28
N ILE A 390 -9.80 -7.34 -11.22
CA ILE A 390 -8.68 -6.57 -11.79
C ILE A 390 -9.19 -5.36 -12.58
N ASN A 391 -10.22 -5.55 -13.41
CA ASN A 391 -10.61 -4.56 -14.41
C ASN A 391 -11.79 -3.67 -13.98
N PHE A 392 -12.55 -4.04 -12.96
CA PHE A 392 -13.73 -3.30 -12.51
C PHE A 392 -13.69 -2.92 -11.02
N GLY A 393 -12.65 -3.32 -10.30
CA GLY A 393 -12.49 -3.01 -8.88
C GLY A 393 -13.20 -3.99 -7.94
N PRO A 394 -13.24 -3.70 -6.65
CA PRO A 394 -13.91 -4.51 -5.63
C PRO A 394 -15.41 -4.61 -5.86
N PHE A 395 -16.00 -5.75 -5.55
CA PHE A 395 -17.43 -5.99 -5.77
C PHE A 395 -18.05 -6.92 -4.74
N GLY A 396 -19.37 -6.79 -4.58
CA GLY A 396 -20.14 -7.58 -3.62
C GLY A 396 -20.32 -9.04 -4.03
N GLY A 397 -20.24 -9.94 -3.04
CA GLY A 397 -20.50 -11.36 -3.20
C GLY A 397 -21.24 -11.96 -2.01
N GLU A 398 -22.16 -12.86 -2.29
CA GLU A 398 -22.82 -13.68 -1.28
C GLU A 398 -22.07 -15.01 -1.17
N VAL A 399 -21.51 -15.29 0.00
CA VAL A 399 -20.76 -16.51 0.30
C VAL A 399 -21.71 -17.52 0.94
N HIS A 400 -22.00 -18.60 0.23
CA HIS A 400 -22.91 -19.66 0.68
C HIS A 400 -22.14 -20.89 1.12
N ASN A 401 -21.76 -20.94 2.40
CA ASN A 401 -21.13 -22.13 2.99
C ASN A 401 -21.72 -22.48 4.36
N GLY A 402 -23.05 -22.55 4.41
CA GLY A 402 -23.79 -22.73 5.65
C GLY A 402 -23.99 -21.41 6.40
N TRP A 403 -23.27 -20.36 6.03
CA TRP A 403 -23.48 -18.97 6.45
C TRP A 403 -23.99 -18.18 5.23
N HIS A 404 -25.18 -17.64 5.33
CA HIS A 404 -25.66 -16.67 4.35
C HIS A 404 -25.04 -15.32 4.69
N HIS A 405 -23.86 -15.04 4.16
CA HIS A 405 -23.14 -13.82 4.45
C HIS A 405 -22.70 -13.12 3.16
N ALA A 406 -22.91 -11.81 3.10
CA ALA A 406 -22.43 -10.98 2.02
C ALA A 406 -21.15 -10.26 2.44
N MET A 407 -20.15 -10.21 1.55
CA MET A 407 -18.88 -9.54 1.77
C MET A 407 -18.36 -8.93 0.46
N CYS A 408 -17.48 -7.93 0.55
CA CYS A 408 -16.90 -7.28 -0.62
C CYS A 408 -15.57 -7.93 -1.01
N LEU A 409 -15.51 -8.57 -2.18
CA LEU A 409 -14.29 -9.16 -2.73
C LEU A 409 -13.33 -8.04 -3.14
N CYS A 410 -12.09 -8.06 -2.62
CA CYS A 410 -11.10 -7.03 -2.90
C CYS A 410 -9.73 -7.57 -3.29
N GLY A 411 -9.48 -8.88 -3.18
CA GLY A 411 -8.19 -9.47 -3.55
C GLY A 411 -8.22 -10.98 -3.67
N TYR A 412 -7.13 -11.54 -4.13
CA TYR A 412 -6.85 -12.98 -4.15
C TYR A 412 -5.36 -13.25 -4.14
N GLY A 413 -4.99 -14.48 -3.77
CA GLY A 413 -3.63 -15.01 -3.90
C GLY A 413 -3.65 -16.52 -4.08
N ILE A 414 -2.49 -17.13 -4.20
CA ILE A 414 -2.34 -18.59 -4.26
C ILE A 414 -1.65 -19.10 -2.99
N ILE A 415 -2.04 -20.29 -2.56
CA ILE A 415 -1.43 -20.97 -1.44
C ILE A 415 -0.04 -21.48 -1.82
N ARG A 416 0.92 -21.26 -0.95
CA ARG A 416 2.32 -21.69 -1.08
C ARG A 416 2.75 -22.56 0.10
N ALA A 417 3.84 -23.28 -0.05
CA ALA A 417 4.47 -23.95 1.09
C ALA A 417 4.95 -22.88 2.10
N GLY A 418 4.69 -23.15 3.38
CA GLY A 418 4.94 -22.20 4.46
C GLY A 418 3.70 -21.43 4.92
N ASP A 419 2.65 -21.36 4.11
CA ASP A 419 1.39 -20.74 4.52
C ASP A 419 0.69 -21.55 5.63
N SER A 420 -0.14 -20.88 6.40
CA SER A 420 -1.06 -21.52 7.36
C SER A 420 -2.49 -21.36 6.91
N VAL A 421 -3.29 -22.42 7.02
CA VAL A 421 -4.72 -22.39 6.72
C VAL A 421 -5.54 -22.85 7.93
N MET A 422 -6.70 -22.24 8.10
CA MET A 422 -7.65 -22.59 9.15
C MET A 422 -8.76 -23.48 8.57
N TYR A 423 -8.88 -24.69 9.06
CA TYR A 423 -10.03 -25.54 8.77
C TYR A 423 -11.17 -25.21 9.72
N MET A 424 -12.34 -24.93 9.18
CA MET A 424 -13.58 -24.74 9.93
C MET A 424 -14.40 -26.03 9.91
N PRO A 425 -14.22 -26.98 10.86
CA PRO A 425 -15.10 -28.11 10.96
C PRO A 425 -16.49 -27.63 11.41
N LYS A 426 -17.53 -28.33 10.97
CA LYS A 426 -18.88 -28.02 11.41
C LYS A 426 -18.99 -28.20 12.91
N ASP A 427 -19.43 -27.13 13.63
CA ASP A 427 -19.67 -27.13 15.07
C ASP A 427 -18.41 -27.36 15.96
N GLU A 428 -17.19 -27.17 15.41
CA GLU A 428 -15.93 -27.35 16.14
C GLU A 428 -15.07 -26.09 16.11
N THR A 429 -14.06 -26.05 16.96
CA THR A 429 -13.05 -24.98 16.96
C THR A 429 -12.21 -25.05 15.68
N PRO A 430 -11.88 -23.92 15.05
CA PRO A 430 -10.99 -23.90 13.91
C PRO A 430 -9.66 -24.60 14.18
N ILE A 431 -9.21 -25.41 13.25
CA ILE A 431 -7.95 -26.15 13.32
C ILE A 431 -6.95 -25.53 12.35
N GLU A 432 -5.86 -25.01 12.87
CA GLU A 432 -4.75 -24.52 12.06
C GLU A 432 -3.96 -25.69 11.43
N LYS A 433 -3.61 -25.52 10.16
CA LYS A 433 -2.74 -26.44 9.43
C LYS A 433 -1.67 -25.65 8.70
N HIS A 434 -0.42 -25.93 8.99
CA HIS A 434 0.72 -25.43 8.22
C HIS A 434 0.84 -26.18 6.89
N ILE A 435 1.03 -25.46 5.81
CA ILE A 435 1.15 -25.99 4.46
C ILE A 435 2.60 -26.39 4.22
N MET A 436 2.83 -27.68 4.10
CA MET A 436 4.15 -28.25 3.82
C MET A 436 4.31 -28.55 2.32
N GLU A 437 5.56 -28.67 1.85
CA GLU A 437 5.85 -29.11 0.48
C GLU A 437 5.06 -30.39 0.12
N GLY A 438 4.40 -30.35 -1.04
CA GLY A 438 3.56 -31.43 -1.53
C GLY A 438 2.12 -31.44 -0.98
N ASP A 439 1.71 -30.44 -0.21
CA ASP A 439 0.33 -30.30 0.23
C ASP A 439 -0.61 -30.03 -0.97
N PRO A 440 -1.78 -30.71 -1.04
CA PRO A 440 -2.73 -30.54 -2.15
C PRO A 440 -3.39 -29.15 -2.23
N LEU A 441 -3.22 -28.32 -1.21
CA LEU A 441 -3.70 -26.92 -1.24
C LEU A 441 -2.72 -25.99 -1.96
N ILE A 442 -1.45 -26.37 -2.14
CA ILE A 442 -0.47 -25.56 -2.88
C ILE A 442 -1.00 -25.27 -4.30
N GLY A 443 -0.93 -24.02 -4.71
CA GLY A 443 -1.41 -23.54 -5.99
C GLY A 443 -2.93 -23.28 -6.05
N LYS A 444 -3.67 -23.52 -4.96
CA LYS A 444 -5.08 -23.14 -4.90
C LYS A 444 -5.24 -21.65 -4.62
N THR A 445 -6.21 -21.04 -5.26
CA THR A 445 -6.57 -19.64 -5.03
C THR A 445 -7.31 -19.49 -3.71
N TYR A 446 -6.88 -18.53 -2.88
CA TYR A 446 -7.67 -17.99 -1.79
C TYR A 446 -8.17 -16.60 -2.16
N TRP A 447 -9.36 -16.24 -1.65
CA TRP A 447 -10.04 -14.99 -1.92
C TRP A 447 -10.04 -14.11 -0.69
N ILE A 448 -9.90 -12.81 -0.87
CA ILE A 448 -9.84 -11.81 0.19
C ILE A 448 -11.09 -10.94 0.12
N TYR A 449 -11.91 -11.02 1.17
CA TYR A 449 -13.15 -10.27 1.29
C TYR A 449 -13.07 -9.26 2.44
N LYS A 450 -13.47 -8.02 2.19
CA LYS A 450 -13.75 -7.06 3.27
C LYS A 450 -15.03 -7.49 3.98
N ASN A 451 -14.93 -7.74 5.28
CA ASN A 451 -16.04 -8.11 6.13
C ASN A 451 -16.66 -6.86 6.81
N SER A 452 -17.75 -7.03 7.52
CA SER A 452 -18.50 -6.00 8.25
C SER A 452 -18.69 -6.33 9.72
N ALA A 453 -17.78 -7.11 10.30
CA ALA A 453 -17.86 -7.54 11.70
C ALA A 453 -16.98 -6.71 12.66
N GLY A 454 -16.35 -5.63 12.15
CA GLY A 454 -15.42 -4.78 12.90
C GLY A 454 -14.01 -5.36 12.95
N LEU A 455 -13.07 -4.58 13.48
CA LEU A 455 -11.65 -4.94 13.55
C LEU A 455 -11.29 -6.01 14.59
N ASN A 456 -12.18 -6.27 15.54
CA ASN A 456 -11.93 -7.18 16.67
C ASN A 456 -12.67 -8.52 16.55
N ASN A 457 -13.11 -8.90 15.37
CA ASN A 457 -13.76 -10.18 15.17
C ASN A 457 -12.71 -11.30 15.22
N LYS A 458 -13.05 -12.39 15.93
CA LYS A 458 -12.15 -13.55 16.08
C LYS A 458 -11.94 -14.35 14.78
N ASP A 459 -12.84 -14.18 13.83
CA ASP A 459 -12.94 -14.99 12.63
C ASP A 459 -12.40 -14.31 11.38
N ASP A 460 -11.92 -13.04 11.50
CA ASP A 460 -11.30 -12.32 10.40
C ASP A 460 -10.08 -11.50 10.89
N PHE A 461 -9.25 -11.10 9.93
CA PHE A 461 -8.06 -10.31 10.18
C PHE A 461 -8.27 -8.90 9.65
N ASP A 462 -8.15 -7.92 10.54
CA ASP A 462 -8.36 -6.50 10.21
C ASP A 462 -9.69 -6.22 9.51
N GLY A 463 -10.71 -7.02 9.80
CA GLY A 463 -11.99 -6.93 9.11
C GLY A 463 -11.98 -7.52 7.70
N TYR A 464 -10.98 -8.34 7.35
CA TYR A 464 -10.93 -9.06 6.08
C TYR A 464 -10.93 -10.56 6.30
N PHE A 465 -11.75 -11.26 5.53
CA PHE A 465 -11.90 -12.69 5.58
C PHE A 465 -11.25 -13.33 4.35
N CYS A 466 -10.27 -14.22 4.59
CA CYS A 466 -9.58 -14.95 3.53
C CYS A 466 -10.10 -16.38 3.45
N VAL A 467 -10.48 -16.83 2.25
CA VAL A 467 -11.16 -18.12 2.10
C VAL A 467 -10.74 -18.87 0.84
N ILE A 468 -10.56 -20.20 0.98
CA ILE A 468 -10.47 -21.16 -0.14
C ILE A 468 -11.79 -21.89 -0.23
N PHE A 469 -12.36 -21.97 -1.44
CA PHE A 469 -13.52 -22.81 -1.69
C PHE A 469 -13.07 -24.17 -2.23
N GLU A 470 -13.39 -25.26 -1.53
CA GLU A 470 -13.00 -26.63 -1.94
C GLU A 470 -13.75 -27.13 -3.19
N LYS A 471 -14.96 -26.66 -3.43
CA LYS A 471 -15.73 -26.96 -4.64
C LYS A 471 -16.04 -25.66 -5.38
N SER A 472 -16.29 -25.81 -6.69
CA SER A 472 -16.53 -24.67 -7.55
C SER A 472 -17.50 -23.68 -6.90
N THR A 473 -17.15 -22.43 -6.98
CA THR A 473 -17.84 -21.25 -6.48
C THR A 473 -19.28 -21.09 -7.05
N ALA A 474 -19.83 -22.11 -7.72
CA ALA A 474 -21.13 -22.12 -8.38
C ALA A 474 -22.34 -21.83 -7.48
N GLN A 475 -22.12 -21.68 -6.17
CA GLN A 475 -23.18 -21.35 -5.20
C GLN A 475 -23.10 -19.92 -4.65
N SER A 476 -22.12 -19.10 -5.07
CA SER A 476 -22.03 -17.71 -4.66
C SER A 476 -22.51 -16.79 -5.79
N GLN A 477 -23.24 -15.74 -5.42
CA GLN A 477 -23.70 -14.73 -6.36
C GLN A 477 -22.83 -13.49 -6.20
N HIS A 478 -22.17 -13.07 -7.27
CA HIS A 478 -21.35 -11.87 -7.30
C HIS A 478 -21.93 -10.87 -8.30
N HIS A 479 -21.89 -9.60 -7.94
CA HIS A 479 -22.39 -8.52 -8.77
C HIS A 479 -21.35 -7.41 -8.83
N ILE A 480 -21.00 -7.00 -10.05
CA ILE A 480 -20.09 -5.89 -10.31
C ILE A 480 -20.88 -4.63 -10.65
N ILE A 481 -20.28 -3.48 -10.37
CA ILE A 481 -20.70 -2.19 -10.93
C ILE A 481 -19.97 -2.05 -12.26
N ASP A 482 -20.72 -2.10 -13.38
CA ASP A 482 -20.15 -2.03 -14.73
C ASP A 482 -20.41 -0.67 -15.40
N SER A 483 -20.55 0.35 -14.59
CA SER A 483 -20.79 1.73 -15.01
C SER A 483 -20.03 2.71 -14.13
N ASN A 484 -19.91 3.95 -14.61
CA ASN A 484 -19.43 5.03 -13.76
C ASN A 484 -20.34 5.23 -12.55
N ILE A 485 -19.71 5.56 -11.43
CA ILE A 485 -20.37 5.96 -10.20
C ILE A 485 -20.49 7.48 -10.24
N SER A 486 -21.68 8.02 -9.98
CA SER A 486 -21.95 9.46 -10.02
C SER A 486 -22.09 10.03 -8.62
N SER A 487 -21.45 11.17 -8.37
CA SER A 487 -21.54 11.97 -7.16
C SER A 487 -22.13 13.34 -7.51
N LEU A 488 -22.76 14.01 -6.55
CA LEU A 488 -23.17 15.43 -6.70
C LEU A 488 -21.97 16.37 -6.56
N VAL A 489 -20.88 15.92 -5.95
CA VAL A 489 -19.69 16.72 -5.64
C VAL A 489 -18.60 16.52 -6.70
N TYR A 490 -18.33 15.28 -7.09
CA TYR A 490 -17.24 14.92 -7.99
C TYR A 490 -17.74 14.64 -9.41
N ASN A 491 -16.95 15.03 -10.38
CA ASN A 491 -17.22 14.81 -11.80
C ASN A 491 -15.96 14.38 -12.55
N THR A 492 -16.04 14.10 -13.83
CA THR A 492 -14.93 13.56 -14.63
C THR A 492 -13.69 14.47 -14.70
N THR A 493 -13.79 15.77 -14.38
CA THR A 493 -12.64 16.68 -14.31
C THR A 493 -11.87 16.55 -12.99
N ASP A 494 -12.45 15.88 -12.01
CA ASP A 494 -11.83 15.65 -10.70
C ASP A 494 -11.04 14.32 -10.67
N ILE A 495 -11.06 13.55 -11.76
CA ILE A 495 -10.22 12.35 -11.89
C ILE A 495 -8.76 12.79 -11.87
N VAL A 496 -7.98 12.21 -10.99
CA VAL A 496 -6.52 12.48 -10.92
C VAL A 496 -5.81 11.59 -11.94
N CYS A 497 -5.04 12.22 -12.82
CA CYS A 497 -4.14 11.52 -13.74
C CYS A 497 -2.71 11.88 -13.37
N GLU A 498 -2.02 10.96 -12.74
CA GLU A 498 -0.69 11.20 -12.16
C GLU A 498 0.28 10.05 -12.51
N ASP A 499 1.56 10.36 -12.48
CA ASP A 499 2.68 9.45 -12.56
C ASP A 499 3.54 9.73 -11.32
N ARG A 500 3.33 8.97 -10.24
CA ARG A 500 3.94 9.24 -8.93
C ARG A 500 5.33 8.66 -8.78
N ASP A 501 5.61 7.60 -9.49
CA ASP A 501 6.92 6.94 -9.43
C ASP A 501 7.87 7.41 -10.53
N GLY A 502 7.35 8.15 -11.51
CA GLY A 502 8.15 8.83 -12.51
C GLY A 502 8.60 7.92 -13.66
N ASP A 503 7.93 6.82 -13.92
CA ASP A 503 8.33 5.86 -14.96
C ASP A 503 7.80 6.20 -16.37
N GLY A 504 6.94 7.23 -16.48
CA GLY A 504 6.32 7.68 -17.73
C GLY A 504 4.96 7.02 -18.02
N PHE A 505 4.50 6.11 -17.21
CA PHE A 505 3.13 5.63 -17.22
C PHE A 505 2.30 6.41 -16.21
N TYR A 506 1.05 6.60 -16.52
CA TYR A 506 0.13 7.39 -15.70
C TYR A 506 -0.99 6.50 -15.19
N PHE A 507 -1.34 6.67 -13.94
CA PHE A 507 -2.52 6.05 -13.38
C PHE A 507 -3.65 7.08 -13.25
N TRP A 508 -4.84 6.73 -13.73
CA TRP A 508 -6.05 7.57 -13.65
C TRP A 508 -7.23 6.80 -13.06
N GLY A 509 -6.95 5.69 -12.38
CA GLY A 509 -7.96 4.82 -11.82
C GLY A 509 -8.55 3.85 -12.84
N LEU A 510 -9.77 3.39 -12.57
CA LEU A 510 -10.51 2.51 -13.47
C LEU A 510 -11.37 3.34 -14.43
N GLY A 511 -11.35 2.99 -15.70
CA GLY A 511 -12.14 3.65 -16.73
C GLY A 511 -11.32 4.20 -17.89
N GLU A 512 -11.96 5.05 -18.69
CA GLU A 512 -11.31 5.68 -19.84
C GLU A 512 -10.32 6.76 -19.40
N LYS A 513 -9.21 6.88 -20.12
CA LYS A 513 -8.21 7.93 -19.91
C LYS A 513 -8.85 9.31 -19.98
N PRO A 514 -8.75 10.14 -18.93
CA PRO A 514 -9.28 11.49 -18.95
C PRO A 514 -8.62 12.38 -20.01
N ALA A 515 -9.39 13.25 -20.62
CA ALA A 515 -8.89 14.15 -21.67
C ALA A 515 -7.83 15.16 -21.16
N HIS A 516 -7.75 15.38 -19.85
CA HIS A 516 -6.77 16.27 -19.23
C HIS A 516 -5.47 15.55 -18.82
N CYS A 517 -5.38 14.23 -18.97
CA CYS A 517 -4.09 13.55 -18.86
C CYS A 517 -3.09 14.18 -19.84
N PRO A 518 -1.80 14.22 -19.48
CA PRO A 518 -0.77 14.68 -20.42
C PRO A 518 -0.88 13.98 -21.76
N SER A 519 -0.64 14.72 -22.84
CA SER A 519 -0.75 14.18 -24.20
C SER A 519 0.21 13.01 -24.48
N CYS A 520 1.31 12.96 -23.72
CA CYS A 520 2.32 11.93 -23.76
C CYS A 520 1.99 10.68 -22.91
N ALA A 521 1.04 10.78 -21.98
CA ALA A 521 0.66 9.63 -21.18
C ALA A 521 0.21 8.48 -22.09
N PRO A 522 0.72 7.25 -21.93
CA PRO A 522 0.26 6.10 -22.69
C PRO A 522 -1.26 5.88 -22.55
N ASP A 523 -1.88 5.20 -23.52
CA ASP A 523 -3.30 4.85 -23.45
C ASP A 523 -3.56 3.62 -22.54
N ILE A 524 -2.50 3.00 -22.03
CA ILE A 524 -2.55 1.93 -21.05
C ILE A 524 -2.17 2.54 -19.72
N PRO A 525 -3.02 2.39 -18.68
CA PRO A 525 -2.70 2.91 -17.36
C PRO A 525 -1.49 2.19 -16.76
N ASP A 526 -0.82 2.89 -15.87
CA ASP A 526 0.21 2.32 -15.04
C ASP A 526 -0.30 1.11 -14.26
N GLY A 527 0.52 0.08 -14.19
CA GLY A 527 0.24 -1.14 -13.45
C GLY A 527 0.50 -1.00 -11.96
N ASP A 528 1.47 -0.20 -11.54
CA ASP A 528 1.73 0.12 -10.13
C ASP A 528 2.46 1.45 -9.97
N ASP A 529 1.71 2.54 -9.91
CA ASP A 529 2.13 3.95 -9.78
C ASP A 529 2.89 4.27 -8.45
N SER A 530 3.51 3.26 -7.87
CA SER A 530 4.41 3.36 -6.72
C SER A 530 5.76 2.68 -6.94
N ASN A 531 5.96 2.05 -8.12
CA ASN A 531 7.16 1.29 -8.41
C ASN A 531 7.59 1.47 -9.88
N PRO A 532 8.62 2.26 -10.18
CA PRO A 532 9.03 2.61 -11.54
C PRO A 532 9.56 1.42 -12.37
N ASN A 533 9.62 0.23 -11.81
CA ASN A 533 9.96 -0.98 -12.54
C ASN A 533 8.75 -1.78 -13.01
N LEU A 534 7.55 -1.40 -12.58
CA LEU A 534 6.29 -2.08 -12.87
C LEU A 534 5.36 -1.17 -13.67
N THR A 535 5.68 -0.96 -14.93
CA THR A 535 5.03 -0.03 -15.85
C THR A 535 3.57 -0.43 -16.16
N ALA A 536 3.23 -0.77 -17.36
CA ALA A 536 1.88 -1.15 -17.73
C ALA A 536 1.49 -2.56 -17.26
N MET A 537 0.20 -2.78 -17.02
CA MET A 537 -0.37 -4.07 -16.67
C MET A 537 -1.43 -4.47 -17.70
N ASN A 538 -1.50 -5.76 -18.02
CA ASN A 538 -2.55 -6.29 -18.89
C ASN A 538 -3.84 -6.61 -18.12
N GLU A 539 -4.90 -6.96 -18.85
CA GLU A 539 -6.21 -7.33 -18.32
C GLU A 539 -6.22 -8.59 -17.41
N TYR A 540 -5.11 -9.31 -17.35
CA TYR A 540 -4.91 -10.50 -16.49
C TYR A 540 -4.12 -10.17 -15.22
N GLY A 541 -3.80 -8.90 -14.97
CA GLY A 541 -3.04 -8.45 -13.81
C GLY A 541 -1.54 -8.70 -13.90
N GLN A 542 -1.04 -9.06 -15.10
CA GLN A 542 0.39 -9.28 -15.32
C GLN A 542 1.05 -8.00 -15.82
N PHE A 543 2.21 -7.69 -15.29
CA PHE A 543 3.00 -6.57 -15.77
C PHE A 543 3.55 -6.86 -17.17
N LEU A 544 3.44 -5.85 -18.04
CA LEU A 544 4.01 -5.92 -19.37
C LEU A 544 5.53 -5.64 -19.31
N PRO A 545 6.32 -6.18 -20.23
CA PRO A 545 7.72 -5.81 -20.33
C PRO A 545 7.82 -4.29 -20.50
N THR A 546 8.78 -3.68 -19.82
CA THR A 546 9.03 -2.23 -19.85
C THR A 546 9.03 -1.75 -21.31
N LEU A 547 8.03 -0.94 -21.65
CA LEU A 547 8.01 -0.27 -22.93
C LEU A 547 9.04 0.85 -22.85
N THR A 548 9.99 0.90 -23.77
CA THR A 548 10.96 2.00 -23.85
C THR A 548 10.19 3.31 -24.03
N GLN A 549 10.50 4.31 -23.21
CA GLN A 549 9.99 5.66 -23.36
C GLN A 549 10.14 6.10 -24.84
N THR A 550 9.16 6.80 -25.36
CA THR A 550 9.20 7.31 -26.74
C THR A 550 10.30 8.35 -26.86
N GLU A 551 11.45 7.93 -27.39
CA GLU A 551 12.55 8.84 -27.72
C GLU A 551 12.15 9.74 -28.88
N GLN A 552 12.34 11.04 -28.74
CA GLN A 552 12.21 12.00 -29.86
C GLN A 552 13.59 12.36 -30.38
N ILE A 553 13.84 12.02 -31.63
CA ILE A 553 15.11 12.33 -32.27
C ILE A 553 14.92 13.49 -33.27
N ILE A 554 15.60 14.60 -33.03
CA ILE A 554 15.56 15.80 -33.86
C ILE A 554 16.77 15.77 -34.79
N PHE A 555 16.54 15.48 -36.08
CA PHE A 555 17.58 15.39 -37.11
C PHE A 555 17.68 16.62 -38.01
N THR A 556 16.65 17.48 -37.99
CA THR A 556 16.52 18.68 -38.80
C THR A 556 16.05 19.83 -37.96
N ASP A 557 16.31 21.05 -38.41
CA ASP A 557 15.84 22.25 -37.71
C ASP A 557 14.34 22.17 -37.45
N THR A 558 13.98 22.25 -36.17
CA THR A 558 12.62 22.03 -35.67
C THR A 558 12.19 23.22 -34.80
N LEU A 559 10.94 23.63 -34.94
CA LEU A 559 10.34 24.70 -34.14
C LEU A 559 9.19 24.13 -33.28
N TRP A 560 9.29 24.30 -31.97
CA TRP A 560 8.20 24.07 -31.05
C TRP A 560 7.63 25.42 -30.62
N ASN A 561 6.37 25.68 -30.94
CA ASN A 561 5.68 26.94 -30.65
C ASN A 561 4.32 26.75 -30.01
N ALA A 562 4.06 25.58 -29.46
CA ALA A 562 2.89 25.23 -28.63
C ALA A 562 3.37 24.63 -27.31
N ASN A 563 2.60 24.86 -26.25
CA ASN A 563 2.88 24.23 -24.96
C ASN A 563 2.70 22.72 -25.06
N ASP A 564 3.61 21.97 -24.47
CA ASP A 564 3.57 20.51 -24.47
C ASP A 564 4.23 19.95 -23.20
N THR A 565 3.93 18.67 -22.89
CA THR A 565 4.61 17.89 -21.86
C THR A 565 5.29 16.69 -22.51
N LEU A 566 6.58 16.54 -22.28
CA LEU A 566 7.40 15.48 -22.86
C LEU A 566 7.66 14.39 -21.81
N CYS A 567 7.26 13.17 -22.13
CA CYS A 567 7.46 11.98 -21.29
C CYS A 567 8.50 11.03 -21.89
N GLY A 568 9.48 11.53 -22.53
CA GLY A 568 10.58 10.77 -23.14
C GLY A 568 11.79 11.65 -23.40
N ASN A 569 12.92 11.02 -23.67
CA ASN A 569 14.14 11.73 -23.94
C ASN A 569 14.11 12.41 -25.31
N VAL A 570 14.72 13.59 -25.41
CA VAL A 570 14.88 14.33 -26.65
C VAL A 570 16.35 14.37 -27.05
N TYR A 571 16.66 13.84 -28.19
CA TYR A 571 18.02 13.83 -28.75
C TYR A 571 18.10 14.79 -29.90
N ILE A 572 18.87 15.88 -29.80
CA ILE A 572 19.11 16.82 -30.87
C ILE A 572 20.45 16.43 -31.49
N GLN A 573 20.41 15.98 -32.77
CA GLN A 573 21.54 15.35 -33.46
C GLN A 573 21.75 15.96 -34.84
N ASN A 574 22.82 15.54 -35.53
CA ASN A 574 23.08 15.85 -36.92
C ASN A 574 23.13 17.36 -37.25
N ASN A 575 23.70 18.17 -36.36
CA ASN A 575 23.75 19.64 -36.44
C ASN A 575 22.37 20.32 -36.52
N ALA A 576 21.32 19.64 -36.16
CA ALA A 576 19.98 20.21 -36.12
C ALA A 576 19.83 21.26 -35.01
N THR A 577 18.94 22.20 -35.23
CA THR A 577 18.54 23.20 -34.25
C THR A 577 17.10 22.93 -33.79
N LEU A 578 16.92 22.69 -32.51
CA LEU A 578 15.59 22.75 -31.88
C LEU A 578 15.37 24.15 -31.30
N THR A 579 14.33 24.82 -31.74
CA THR A 579 13.93 26.13 -31.19
C THR A 579 12.61 26.02 -30.48
N ILE A 580 12.59 26.38 -29.20
CA ILE A 580 11.36 26.52 -28.37
C ILE A 580 11.04 28.02 -28.36
N ASN A 581 9.92 28.40 -29.02
CA ASN A 581 9.56 29.78 -29.22
C ASN A 581 8.15 30.07 -28.76
N ASN A 582 7.99 31.01 -27.81
CA ASN A 582 6.68 31.37 -27.23
C ASN A 582 5.89 30.17 -26.69
N ALA A 583 6.56 29.13 -26.23
CA ALA A 583 5.97 27.90 -25.73
C ALA A 583 6.56 27.51 -24.37
N SER A 584 5.78 26.85 -23.56
CA SER A 584 6.23 26.19 -22.33
C SER A 584 6.29 24.69 -22.58
N ILE A 585 7.48 24.11 -22.45
CA ILE A 585 7.71 22.68 -22.55
C ILE A 585 8.02 22.16 -21.15
N THR A 586 7.19 21.27 -20.65
CA THR A 586 7.41 20.61 -19.37
C THR A 586 8.04 19.25 -19.62
N LEU A 587 9.20 18.99 -19.06
CA LEU A 587 9.80 17.66 -19.07
C LEU A 587 9.24 16.82 -17.93
N HIS A 588 9.03 15.56 -18.21
CA HIS A 588 8.78 14.58 -17.16
C HIS A 588 10.05 14.41 -16.28
N PRO A 589 9.96 14.16 -14.97
CA PRO A 589 11.12 14.05 -14.08
C PRO A 589 12.23 13.09 -14.53
N LEU A 590 11.90 12.05 -15.31
CA LEU A 590 12.87 11.12 -15.87
C LEU A 590 13.30 11.44 -17.31
N SER A 591 12.79 12.52 -17.90
CA SER A 591 13.08 12.90 -19.28
C SER A 591 14.21 13.91 -19.32
N HIS A 592 15.12 13.77 -20.31
CA HIS A 592 16.19 14.72 -20.52
C HIS A 592 16.28 15.17 -21.99
N ILE A 593 16.84 16.34 -22.20
CA ILE A 593 17.21 16.84 -23.53
C ILE A 593 18.72 16.69 -23.70
N LEU A 594 19.13 15.89 -24.65
CA LEU A 594 20.53 15.69 -25.00
C LEU A 594 20.88 16.47 -26.25
N VAL A 595 21.79 17.43 -26.15
CA VAL A 595 22.30 18.22 -27.28
C VAL A 595 23.63 17.66 -27.71
N GLU A 596 23.64 16.95 -28.82
CA GLU A 596 24.86 16.32 -29.39
C GLU A 596 25.81 17.34 -30.01
N GLY A 597 27.04 16.91 -30.30
CA GLY A 597 28.04 17.76 -30.91
C GLY A 597 27.59 18.32 -32.30
N GLY A 598 27.67 19.62 -32.45
CA GLY A 598 27.17 20.36 -33.63
C GLY A 598 25.71 20.77 -33.56
N ALA A 599 24.90 20.13 -32.72
CA ALA A 599 23.48 20.45 -32.54
C ALA A 599 23.27 21.68 -31.65
N THR A 600 22.09 22.29 -31.73
CA THR A 600 21.76 23.50 -30.95
C THR A 600 20.35 23.42 -30.40
N LEU A 601 20.20 23.71 -29.09
CA LEU A 601 18.92 23.98 -28.45
C LEU A 601 18.79 25.49 -28.23
N ILE A 602 17.70 26.10 -28.70
CA ILE A 602 17.41 27.51 -28.51
C ILE A 602 16.12 27.65 -27.71
N VAL A 603 16.18 28.38 -26.61
CA VAL A 603 14.99 28.79 -25.83
C VAL A 603 14.77 30.27 -26.09
N ASP A 604 13.80 30.60 -26.96
CA ASP A 604 13.53 31.92 -27.52
C ASP A 604 12.14 32.43 -27.01
N ASN A 605 12.12 33.28 -25.99
CA ASN A 605 10.89 33.68 -25.32
C ASN A 605 9.99 32.49 -24.94
N GLY A 606 10.58 31.33 -24.75
CA GLY A 606 9.95 30.08 -24.33
C GLY A 606 10.39 29.69 -22.94
N MET A 607 9.84 28.60 -22.45
CA MET A 607 10.18 28.04 -21.14
C MET A 607 10.36 26.53 -21.22
N ILE A 608 11.37 26.01 -20.56
CA ILE A 608 11.51 24.58 -20.24
C ILE A 608 11.37 24.44 -18.74
N VAL A 609 10.47 23.56 -18.30
CA VAL A 609 10.18 23.29 -16.87
C VAL A 609 10.63 21.87 -16.55
N ASN A 610 11.16 21.62 -15.37
CA ASN A 610 11.78 20.37 -14.92
C ASN A 610 12.91 19.95 -15.86
N ALA A 611 13.82 20.88 -16.12
CA ALA A 611 14.81 20.72 -17.19
C ALA A 611 16.04 19.95 -16.73
N GLU A 612 16.17 18.69 -17.16
CA GLU A 612 17.45 18.01 -17.27
C GLU A 612 17.98 18.18 -18.69
N ILE A 613 19.04 18.95 -18.86
CA ILE A 613 19.63 19.24 -20.18
C ILE A 613 21.12 18.90 -20.15
N VAL A 614 21.54 18.01 -21.04
CA VAL A 614 22.95 17.66 -21.21
C VAL A 614 23.46 18.19 -22.55
N VAL A 615 24.41 19.10 -22.51
CA VAL A 615 25.07 19.65 -23.72
C VAL A 615 26.42 19.00 -23.87
N LYS A 616 26.56 18.12 -24.87
CA LYS A 616 27.82 17.43 -25.17
C LYS A 616 28.87 18.34 -25.82
N ALA A 617 30.10 17.87 -25.91
CA ALA A 617 31.18 18.58 -26.56
C ALA A 617 30.82 18.98 -28.02
N GLY A 618 30.88 20.27 -28.34
CA GLY A 618 30.46 20.84 -29.63
C GLY A 618 28.97 21.12 -29.78
N GLY A 619 28.13 20.75 -28.80
CA GLY A 619 26.73 21.14 -28.72
C GLY A 619 26.53 22.55 -28.16
N ASN A 620 25.38 23.17 -28.41
CA ASN A 620 25.10 24.52 -27.97
C ASN A 620 23.70 24.61 -27.27
N LEU A 621 23.64 25.32 -26.16
CA LEU A 621 22.40 25.80 -25.54
C LEU A 621 22.39 27.33 -25.58
N ILE A 622 21.36 27.92 -26.20
CA ILE A 622 21.19 29.35 -26.32
C ILE A 622 19.87 29.79 -25.73
N ILE A 623 19.92 30.70 -24.74
CA ILE A 623 18.72 31.26 -24.10
C ILE A 623 18.66 32.74 -24.49
N ARG A 624 17.55 33.17 -25.10
CA ARG A 624 17.37 34.54 -25.57
C ARG A 624 15.92 35.03 -25.49
N ASN A 625 15.72 36.33 -25.65
CA ASN A 625 14.40 36.97 -25.64
C ASN A 625 13.55 36.62 -24.42
N ASN A 626 14.16 36.63 -23.21
CA ASN A 626 13.56 36.24 -21.94
C ASN A 626 13.18 34.75 -21.85
N GLY A 627 13.87 33.89 -22.59
CA GLY A 627 13.73 32.43 -22.44
C GLY A 627 14.11 31.98 -21.02
N ILE A 628 13.45 30.96 -20.52
CA ILE A 628 13.63 30.43 -19.18
C ILE A 628 13.90 28.92 -19.27
N VAL A 629 14.92 28.49 -18.55
CA VAL A 629 15.17 27.06 -18.27
C VAL A 629 15.05 26.88 -16.75
N GLN A 630 13.98 26.25 -16.31
CA GLN A 630 13.73 25.97 -14.89
C GLN A 630 14.11 24.51 -14.62
N GLN A 631 15.06 24.30 -13.72
CA GLN A 631 15.49 22.97 -13.27
C GLN A 631 14.41 22.32 -12.41
N GLY A 632 14.31 20.99 -12.44
CA GLY A 632 13.55 20.19 -11.48
C GLY A 632 14.30 19.99 -10.17
N GLU A 633 13.70 19.25 -9.24
CA GLU A 633 14.25 19.07 -7.87
C GLU A 633 15.65 18.44 -7.86
N ASP A 634 15.87 17.42 -8.69
CA ASP A 634 17.14 16.72 -8.85
C ASP A 634 17.80 16.97 -10.21
N ASP A 635 17.20 17.82 -11.04
CA ASP A 635 17.62 18.05 -12.42
C ASP A 635 18.66 19.16 -12.51
N ASN A 636 19.47 19.10 -13.57
CA ASN A 636 20.46 20.13 -13.81
C ASN A 636 20.66 20.40 -15.31
N VAL A 637 21.36 21.52 -15.59
CA VAL A 637 21.87 21.83 -16.92
C VAL A 637 23.36 21.50 -16.91
N ASP A 638 23.73 20.35 -17.48
CA ASP A 638 25.12 19.88 -17.58
C ASP A 638 25.75 20.31 -18.92
N ILE A 639 26.73 21.16 -18.84
CA ILE A 639 27.52 21.57 -20.01
C ILE A 639 28.85 20.83 -19.96
N GLN A 640 28.97 19.79 -20.73
CA GLN A 640 30.19 18.97 -20.78
C GLN A 640 31.36 19.75 -21.39
N LEU A 641 32.58 19.31 -21.12
CA LEU A 641 33.79 19.96 -21.61
C LEU A 641 33.78 20.08 -23.14
N GLY A 642 33.74 21.31 -23.64
CA GLY A 642 33.64 21.63 -25.08
C GLY A 642 32.22 21.88 -25.58
N GLY A 643 31.20 21.74 -24.72
CA GLY A 643 29.84 22.25 -24.95
C GLY A 643 29.78 23.77 -24.73
N THR A 644 28.75 24.42 -25.24
CA THR A 644 28.59 25.88 -25.15
C THR A 644 27.24 26.25 -24.53
N LEU A 645 27.25 27.15 -23.57
CA LEU A 645 26.06 27.83 -23.02
C LEU A 645 26.16 29.33 -23.35
N GLN A 646 25.11 29.90 -23.95
CA GLN A 646 24.98 31.32 -24.24
C GLN A 646 23.65 31.85 -23.67
N ILE A 647 23.73 32.72 -22.67
CA ILE A 647 22.54 33.44 -22.14
C ILE A 647 22.64 34.89 -22.67
N LEU A 648 21.87 35.21 -23.71
CA LEU A 648 21.83 36.53 -24.32
C LEU A 648 20.81 37.45 -23.65
N SER A 649 19.63 36.91 -23.30
CA SER A 649 18.63 37.54 -22.49
C SER A 649 17.65 36.45 -22.03
N GLY A 650 17.55 36.21 -20.74
CA GLY A 650 16.80 35.11 -20.13
C GLY A 650 17.56 34.56 -18.93
N GLU A 651 17.18 33.43 -18.44
CA GLU A 651 17.77 32.86 -17.22
C GLU A 651 17.63 31.34 -17.12
N ILE A 652 18.51 30.74 -16.30
CA ILE A 652 18.34 29.40 -15.77
C ILE A 652 17.94 29.58 -14.29
N ARG A 653 16.82 28.97 -13.90
CA ARG A 653 16.29 28.99 -12.53
C ARG A 653 16.54 27.66 -11.88
N ALA A 654 17.00 27.67 -10.64
CA ALA A 654 16.96 26.47 -9.82
C ALA A 654 15.51 26.14 -9.42
N PHE A 655 15.30 24.92 -9.01
CA PHE A 655 14.04 24.51 -8.39
C PHE A 655 13.81 25.34 -7.09
N GLU A 656 12.63 25.93 -6.92
CA GLU A 656 12.27 26.74 -5.75
C GLU A 656 11.49 25.92 -4.71
#